data_37262048093ac1df2060488e29cdf086
#
_entry.id   37262048093ac1df2060488e29cdf086
#
_cell.length_a   1.000
_cell.length_b   1.000
_cell.length_c   1.000
_cell.angle_alpha   90.00
_cell.angle_beta   90.00
_cell.angle_gamma   90.00
#
_symmetry.space_group_name_H-M   'P 1'
#
loop_
_entity.id
_entity.type
_entity.pdbx_description
1 polymer ?
#
loop_
_entity_poly.entity_id
_entity_poly.type
_entity_poly.pdbx_seq_one_letter_code
_entity_poly.pdbx_strand_id
1 'polypeptide(L)'
;MQSKTHAWVTLSRLKYSLTKYSRMYRKLLLHLSAIAFFMIISTTVFAQNRTITGRVTGSADQIPIAGVSITANGTAAGSVTDANGRYSISVPPTAKRLTFTFIGYASRTMDLPSGNELNVSLAQSENELNEVVVVSVGYGTLDRREVSSSITHVSGKDLLPVSANNPLMSLQGKVAGLSITNTSAGDPNSSPSLQLRGTSSRSAGLGPLYVVNGVPGGNIDNINQNDIESIDVLKGGAASAIYGTRGSNGVIIITTKKGTSQSRMFYDGYASFDYVTNRLENLSAEDFVKNRVQNKQGQDYGARTDWMKAVTNSPAFSQKHTLQMSGGSAKTNYFASADYRNADGIDLRAHKKEYGARVSISHTTDDDIFTGTLNLAPRYMNTSNSDQGNFNNALTLNPTYPVYDNQGKYNYINTGFFSNNPVENGRLIKSDGDIKEMDMNASLKANILKNLSSTVTISEISRSARSMDFRPSTLSTTVHDNKTTQTSFASQKQEEDDQKNIEWTGNYSLDVKQHHFKLLGGYSFTAYNYKRFYAQNYDFPFDTYQWNNLGSGLYNGGAAGQGQSAVESTQNSSKLISFFGRLNYDFNNRYIFTASLRHEGSSKFGTNNKWGNFPAVSGAWRMSEEDFIKESLPWISELKLRADYGVTGNQDFGNYLSLLLYGGAGYFPFNGVPYQVYGPASNINPDLRWEKSINFN
;
A
#
# COMPACT_ATOMS: atom_id res chain seq x y z
N MET A 1 6.14 49.36 -53.06
CA MET A 1 6.00 48.16 -53.88
C MET A 1 6.53 46.87 -53.16
N GLN A 2 6.28 46.70 -51.85
CA GLN A 2 6.80 45.57 -51.06
C GLN A 2 5.75 44.88 -50.13
N SER A 3 4.43 45.16 -50.31
CA SER A 3 3.41 44.61 -49.40
C SER A 3 2.46 43.57 -50.03
N LYS A 4 2.65 43.20 -51.29
CA LYS A 4 1.77 42.22 -51.97
C LYS A 4 2.36 40.80 -52.13
N THR A 5 3.64 40.61 -51.86
CA THR A 5 4.31 39.29 -52.03
C THR A 5 4.21 38.40 -50.80
N HIS A 6 3.95 38.89 -49.60
CA HIS A 6 3.81 38.07 -48.39
C HIS A 6 2.44 37.42 -48.22
N ALA A 7 1.38 37.98 -48.78
CA ALA A 7 0.02 37.41 -48.66
C ALA A 7 -0.19 36.14 -49.52
N TRP A 8 0.52 36.02 -50.66
CA TRP A 8 0.40 34.87 -51.57
C TRP A 8 1.14 33.61 -51.07
N VAL A 9 2.24 33.79 -50.34
CA VAL A 9 2.99 32.65 -49.76
C VAL A 9 2.26 32.03 -48.56
N THR A 10 1.54 32.84 -47.79
CA THR A 10 0.77 32.37 -46.64
C THR A 10 -0.49 31.63 -47.06
N LEU A 11 -1.18 32.07 -48.09
CA LEU A 11 -2.38 31.43 -48.62
C LEU A 11 -2.07 30.11 -49.34
N SER A 12 -0.93 29.99 -50.01
CA SER A 12 -0.48 28.75 -50.63
C SER A 12 -0.09 27.67 -49.59
N ARG A 13 0.52 28.08 -48.48
CA ARG A 13 0.85 27.17 -47.38
C ARG A 13 -0.39 26.71 -46.61
N LEU A 14 -1.40 27.56 -46.43
CA LEU A 14 -2.65 27.15 -45.81
C LEU A 14 -3.45 26.16 -46.71
N LYS A 15 -3.51 26.39 -48.03
CA LYS A 15 -4.17 25.46 -48.96
C LYS A 15 -3.46 24.10 -49.03
N TYR A 16 -2.14 24.07 -48.95
CA TYR A 16 -1.38 22.80 -48.95
C TYR A 16 -1.52 22.03 -47.65
N SER A 17 -1.64 22.71 -46.53
CA SER A 17 -1.91 22.10 -45.21
C SER A 17 -3.31 21.49 -45.15
N LEU A 18 -4.35 22.21 -45.58
CA LEU A 18 -5.73 21.73 -45.52
C LEU A 18 -6.00 20.52 -46.46
N THR A 19 -5.33 20.48 -47.62
CA THR A 19 -5.43 19.33 -48.52
C THR A 19 -4.69 18.08 -48.03
N LYS A 20 -3.61 18.24 -47.27
CA LYS A 20 -2.85 17.15 -46.67
C LYS A 20 -3.63 16.51 -45.52
N TYR A 21 -4.30 17.31 -44.67
CA TYR A 21 -5.17 16.82 -43.62
C TYR A 21 -6.42 16.12 -44.17
N SER A 22 -7.07 16.64 -45.20
CA SER A 22 -8.23 16.02 -45.81
C SER A 22 -7.91 14.64 -46.45
N ARG A 23 -6.71 14.49 -47.03
CA ARG A 23 -6.27 13.18 -47.57
C ARG A 23 -5.91 12.20 -46.45
N MET A 24 -5.40 12.68 -45.31
CA MET A 24 -5.09 11.84 -44.17
C MET A 24 -6.39 11.34 -43.49
N TYR A 25 -7.38 12.21 -43.31
CA TYR A 25 -8.69 11.82 -42.78
C TYR A 25 -9.45 10.86 -43.71
N ARG A 26 -9.38 11.06 -45.03
CA ARG A 26 -9.97 10.11 -45.99
C ARG A 26 -9.29 8.73 -45.97
N LYS A 27 -7.96 8.68 -45.81
CA LYS A 27 -7.23 7.42 -45.62
C LYS A 27 -7.57 6.76 -44.29
N LEU A 28 -7.64 7.52 -43.21
CA LEU A 28 -8.03 7.02 -41.90
C LEU A 28 -9.47 6.48 -41.88
N LEU A 29 -10.42 7.17 -42.51
CA LEU A 29 -11.80 6.73 -42.67
C LEU A 29 -11.90 5.47 -43.55
N LEU A 30 -11.09 5.36 -44.62
CA LEU A 30 -11.04 4.16 -45.46
C LEU A 30 -10.44 2.95 -44.71
N HIS A 31 -9.45 3.17 -43.84
CA HIS A 31 -8.89 2.07 -43.02
C HIS A 31 -9.87 1.67 -41.91
N LEU A 32 -10.56 2.64 -41.27
CA LEU A 32 -11.61 2.38 -40.27
C LEU A 32 -12.82 1.65 -40.91
N SER A 33 -13.24 2.04 -42.12
CA SER A 33 -14.32 1.34 -42.82
C SER A 33 -13.91 -0.04 -43.29
N ALA A 34 -12.65 -0.26 -43.69
CA ALA A 34 -12.11 -1.58 -44.03
C ALA A 34 -12.01 -2.49 -42.80
N ILE A 35 -11.61 -1.96 -41.64
CA ILE A 35 -11.57 -2.69 -40.37
C ILE A 35 -13.01 -3.03 -39.92
N ALA A 36 -13.95 -2.10 -40.03
CA ALA A 36 -15.37 -2.35 -39.73
C ALA A 36 -15.98 -3.39 -40.68
N PHE A 37 -15.63 -3.37 -41.96
CA PHE A 37 -16.08 -4.35 -42.93
C PHE A 37 -15.48 -5.76 -42.69
N PHE A 38 -14.21 -5.83 -42.27
CA PHE A 38 -13.58 -7.10 -41.85
C PHE A 38 -14.18 -7.61 -40.52
N MET A 39 -14.55 -6.73 -39.57
CA MET A 39 -15.27 -7.14 -38.36
C MET A 39 -16.65 -7.70 -38.64
N ILE A 40 -17.34 -7.19 -39.67
CA ILE A 40 -18.69 -7.67 -40.06
C ILE A 40 -18.61 -9.03 -40.76
N ILE A 41 -17.54 -9.31 -41.50
CA ILE A 41 -17.36 -10.60 -42.22
C ILE A 41 -16.93 -11.72 -41.27
N SER A 42 -16.31 -11.40 -40.11
CA SER A 42 -15.89 -12.41 -39.15
C SER A 42 -17.03 -12.99 -38.28
N THR A 43 -18.28 -12.55 -38.46
CA THR A 43 -19.42 -12.99 -37.64
C THR A 43 -20.24 -14.14 -38.21
N THR A 44 -19.83 -14.81 -39.30
CA THR A 44 -20.66 -15.83 -39.93
C THR A 44 -20.01 -17.20 -40.10
N VAL A 45 -19.45 -17.75 -39.00
CA VAL A 45 -19.29 -19.20 -38.86
C VAL A 45 -19.70 -19.60 -37.46
N PHE A 46 -20.99 -19.58 -37.14
CA PHE A 46 -21.51 -20.25 -35.95
C PHE A 46 -21.70 -21.73 -36.30
N ALA A 47 -20.74 -22.56 -35.88
CA ALA A 47 -21.03 -23.98 -35.68
C ALA A 47 -22.15 -24.06 -34.62
N GLN A 48 -23.25 -24.73 -34.91
CA GLN A 48 -24.40 -24.81 -33.99
C GLN A 48 -23.98 -25.44 -32.69
N ASN A 49 -24.12 -24.66 -31.59
CA ASN A 49 -23.89 -25.15 -30.24
C ASN A 49 -24.97 -26.19 -29.91
N ARG A 50 -24.56 -27.27 -29.26
CA ARG A 50 -25.46 -28.31 -28.77
C ARG A 50 -25.79 -28.05 -27.31
N THR A 51 -27.06 -28.10 -26.92
CA THR A 51 -27.48 -27.94 -25.54
C THR A 51 -27.53 -29.31 -24.87
N ILE A 52 -26.78 -29.49 -23.77
CA ILE A 52 -26.81 -30.65 -22.91
C ILE A 52 -27.55 -30.28 -21.62
N THR A 53 -28.52 -31.10 -21.23
CA THR A 53 -29.28 -30.96 -19.98
C THR A 53 -29.08 -32.19 -19.13
N GLY A 54 -29.35 -32.06 -17.84
CA GLY A 54 -29.27 -33.20 -16.92
C GLY A 54 -29.48 -32.79 -15.47
N ARG A 55 -29.27 -33.75 -14.57
CA ARG A 55 -29.40 -33.58 -13.14
C ARG A 55 -28.16 -34.09 -12.42
N VAL A 56 -27.73 -33.36 -11.41
CA VAL A 56 -26.62 -33.74 -10.54
C VAL A 56 -27.14 -34.10 -9.16
N THR A 57 -26.74 -35.29 -8.67
CA THR A 57 -27.14 -35.84 -7.36
C THR A 57 -25.92 -36.30 -6.57
N GLY A 58 -26.06 -36.43 -5.24
CA GLY A 58 -25.08 -37.12 -4.41
C GLY A 58 -25.09 -38.61 -4.69
N SER A 59 -23.94 -39.30 -4.67
CA SER A 59 -23.84 -40.71 -4.94
C SER A 59 -24.38 -41.57 -3.77
N ALA A 60 -24.29 -41.10 -2.53
CA ALA A 60 -24.68 -41.82 -1.33
C ALA A 60 -26.19 -41.71 -1.03
N ASP A 61 -26.76 -40.50 -1.25
CA ASP A 61 -28.11 -40.18 -0.79
C ASP A 61 -29.09 -39.86 -1.92
N GLN A 62 -28.59 -39.78 -3.18
CA GLN A 62 -29.34 -39.39 -4.39
C GLN A 62 -30.01 -38.03 -4.27
N ILE A 63 -29.64 -37.21 -3.29
CA ILE A 63 -30.19 -35.87 -3.10
C ILE A 63 -29.64 -34.92 -4.22
N PRO A 64 -30.50 -34.07 -4.82
CA PRO A 64 -30.07 -33.09 -5.80
C PRO A 64 -29.08 -32.11 -5.21
N ILE A 65 -27.99 -31.82 -5.92
CA ILE A 65 -26.99 -30.84 -5.53
C ILE A 65 -27.18 -29.56 -6.31
N ALA A 66 -27.55 -28.50 -5.62
CA ALA A 66 -27.63 -27.15 -6.19
C ALA A 66 -26.27 -26.47 -6.19
N GLY A 67 -25.99 -25.60 -7.18
CA GLY A 67 -24.74 -24.83 -7.20
C GLY A 67 -23.54 -25.57 -7.77
N VAL A 68 -23.68 -26.78 -8.34
CA VAL A 68 -22.59 -27.51 -9.00
C VAL A 68 -22.15 -26.72 -10.24
N SER A 69 -20.88 -26.38 -10.33
CA SER A 69 -20.28 -25.76 -11.50
C SER A 69 -20.00 -26.82 -12.57
N ILE A 70 -20.51 -26.59 -13.78
CA ILE A 70 -20.31 -27.45 -14.94
C ILE A 70 -19.52 -26.66 -15.99
N THR A 71 -18.40 -27.20 -16.43
CA THR A 71 -17.54 -26.56 -17.46
C THR A 71 -17.30 -27.52 -18.60
N ALA A 72 -17.37 -27.02 -19.84
CA ALA A 72 -17.02 -27.78 -21.01
C ALA A 72 -15.51 -27.69 -21.27
N ASN A 73 -14.78 -28.80 -21.16
CA ASN A 73 -13.33 -28.83 -21.24
C ASN A 73 -12.81 -28.31 -22.57
N GLY A 74 -11.82 -27.39 -22.51
CA GLY A 74 -11.23 -26.75 -23.69
C GLY A 74 -12.07 -25.62 -24.28
N THR A 75 -13.13 -25.16 -23.57
CA THR A 75 -13.99 -24.07 -24.03
C THR A 75 -14.32 -23.11 -22.87
N ALA A 76 -14.89 -21.95 -23.19
CA ALA A 76 -15.39 -21.00 -22.18
C ALA A 76 -16.85 -21.31 -21.74
N ALA A 77 -17.47 -22.39 -22.21
CA ALA A 77 -18.86 -22.71 -21.87
C ALA A 77 -18.97 -23.28 -20.46
N GLY A 78 -19.83 -22.67 -19.65
CA GLY A 78 -20.12 -23.08 -18.27
C GLY A 78 -21.61 -22.94 -17.92
N SER A 79 -22.03 -23.65 -16.87
CA SER A 79 -23.39 -23.60 -16.30
C SER A 79 -23.32 -23.98 -14.82
N VAL A 80 -24.42 -23.73 -14.10
CA VAL A 80 -24.56 -24.08 -12.67
C VAL A 80 -25.87 -24.78 -12.47
N THR A 81 -25.95 -25.76 -11.56
CA THR A 81 -27.20 -26.46 -11.23
C THR A 81 -28.14 -25.57 -10.41
N ASP A 82 -29.45 -25.69 -10.71
CA ASP A 82 -30.53 -25.05 -9.95
C ASP A 82 -30.80 -25.72 -8.60
N ALA A 83 -31.80 -25.24 -7.84
CA ALA A 83 -32.20 -25.79 -6.54
C ALA A 83 -32.62 -27.27 -6.59
N ASN A 84 -33.02 -27.81 -7.76
CA ASN A 84 -33.40 -29.19 -7.98
C ASN A 84 -32.26 -30.02 -8.59
N GLY A 85 -31.02 -29.47 -8.61
CA GLY A 85 -29.85 -30.12 -9.19
C GLY A 85 -29.87 -30.21 -10.72
N ARG A 86 -30.76 -29.50 -11.42
CA ARG A 86 -30.87 -29.51 -12.88
C ARG A 86 -29.95 -28.47 -13.49
N TYR A 87 -29.38 -28.80 -14.66
CA TYR A 87 -28.55 -27.88 -15.42
C TYR A 87 -28.87 -27.91 -16.92
N SER A 88 -28.49 -26.83 -17.59
CA SER A 88 -28.50 -26.71 -19.04
C SER A 88 -27.24 -25.99 -19.46
N ILE A 89 -26.43 -26.59 -20.32
CA ILE A 89 -25.18 -26.02 -20.84
C ILE A 89 -25.16 -26.08 -22.36
N SER A 90 -24.87 -24.95 -22.98
CA SER A 90 -24.65 -24.85 -24.45
C SER A 90 -23.18 -25.13 -24.74
N VAL A 91 -22.89 -26.26 -25.40
CA VAL A 91 -21.51 -26.71 -25.68
C VAL A 91 -21.17 -26.55 -27.14
N PRO A 92 -20.04 -25.97 -27.49
CA PRO A 92 -19.56 -25.88 -28.86
C PRO A 92 -19.14 -27.28 -29.40
N PRO A 93 -19.11 -27.51 -30.69
CA PRO A 93 -18.75 -28.81 -31.31
C PRO A 93 -17.35 -29.31 -30.98
N THR A 94 -16.47 -28.40 -30.52
CA THR A 94 -15.09 -28.74 -30.13
C THR A 94 -15.01 -29.37 -28.72
N ALA A 95 -16.05 -29.23 -27.86
CA ALA A 95 -16.08 -29.82 -26.54
C ALA A 95 -16.30 -31.32 -26.64
N LYS A 96 -15.51 -32.11 -25.91
CA LYS A 96 -15.64 -33.57 -25.80
C LYS A 96 -16.05 -34.06 -24.44
N ARG A 97 -15.83 -33.23 -23.38
CA ARG A 97 -16.06 -33.60 -21.99
C ARG A 97 -16.68 -32.46 -21.21
N LEU A 98 -17.46 -32.81 -20.19
CA LEU A 98 -17.95 -31.91 -19.15
C LEU A 98 -17.30 -32.28 -17.82
N THR A 99 -16.83 -31.27 -17.09
CA THR A 99 -16.32 -31.42 -15.72
C THR A 99 -17.31 -30.79 -14.74
N PHE A 100 -17.69 -31.57 -13.75
CA PHE A 100 -18.60 -31.20 -12.66
C PHE A 100 -17.80 -31.02 -11.39
N THR A 101 -17.91 -29.83 -10.76
CA THR A 101 -17.19 -29.47 -9.54
C THR A 101 -18.13 -28.86 -8.52
N PHE A 102 -18.03 -29.33 -7.26
CA PHE A 102 -18.77 -28.76 -6.15
C PHE A 102 -17.96 -28.92 -4.86
N ILE A 103 -18.06 -27.94 -3.96
CA ILE A 103 -17.33 -27.96 -2.69
C ILE A 103 -17.82 -29.16 -1.85
N GLY A 104 -16.88 -29.97 -1.33
CA GLY A 104 -17.18 -31.16 -0.56
C GLY A 104 -17.48 -32.42 -1.40
N TYR A 105 -17.37 -32.35 -2.73
CA TYR A 105 -17.55 -33.51 -3.63
C TYR A 105 -16.35 -33.70 -4.55
N ALA A 106 -16.03 -34.93 -4.87
CA ALA A 106 -14.97 -35.27 -5.83
C ALA A 106 -15.34 -34.74 -7.22
N SER A 107 -14.44 -34.00 -7.86
CA SER A 107 -14.63 -33.53 -9.23
C SER A 107 -14.78 -34.70 -10.18
N ARG A 108 -15.79 -34.67 -11.06
CA ARG A 108 -16.07 -35.73 -12.01
C ARG A 108 -16.09 -35.19 -13.42
N THR A 109 -15.28 -35.81 -14.30
CA THR A 109 -15.26 -35.48 -15.74
C THR A 109 -15.91 -36.61 -16.52
N MET A 110 -16.89 -36.26 -17.35
CA MET A 110 -17.66 -37.19 -18.16
C MET A 110 -17.53 -36.85 -19.65
N ASP A 111 -17.45 -37.84 -20.50
CA ASP A 111 -17.54 -37.64 -21.95
C ASP A 111 -18.97 -37.24 -22.35
N LEU A 112 -19.08 -36.39 -23.37
CA LEU A 112 -20.38 -35.93 -23.86
C LEU A 112 -21.17 -37.11 -24.44
N PRO A 113 -22.42 -37.32 -24.04
CA PRO A 113 -23.26 -38.39 -24.55
C PRO A 113 -23.62 -38.14 -26.00
N SER A 114 -24.01 -39.20 -26.74
CA SER A 114 -24.57 -39.07 -28.08
C SER A 114 -25.94 -38.35 -28.11
N GLY A 115 -26.71 -38.43 -27.00
CA GLY A 115 -27.95 -37.71 -26.76
C GLY A 115 -27.75 -36.39 -26.01
N ASN A 116 -28.83 -35.62 -25.76
CA ASN A 116 -28.78 -34.29 -25.13
C ASN A 116 -28.94 -34.33 -23.61
N GLU A 117 -28.98 -35.49 -22.98
CA GLU A 117 -29.17 -35.63 -21.54
C GLU A 117 -27.97 -36.35 -20.91
N LEU A 118 -27.44 -35.79 -19.79
CA LEU A 118 -26.37 -36.38 -19.00
C LEU A 118 -26.64 -36.17 -17.51
N ASN A 119 -27.08 -37.22 -16.85
CA ASN A 119 -27.27 -37.25 -15.41
C ASN A 119 -25.98 -37.72 -14.72
N VAL A 120 -25.55 -37.02 -13.64
CA VAL A 120 -24.26 -37.24 -12.97
C VAL A 120 -24.48 -37.38 -11.48
N SER A 121 -23.88 -38.40 -10.85
CA SER A 121 -23.80 -38.50 -9.40
C SER A 121 -22.37 -38.15 -8.95
N LEU A 122 -22.24 -37.26 -7.98
CA LEU A 122 -20.98 -36.88 -7.38
C LEU A 122 -20.80 -37.64 -6.05
N ALA A 123 -19.63 -38.27 -5.89
CA ALA A 123 -19.24 -38.86 -4.61
C ALA A 123 -18.79 -37.73 -3.68
N GLN A 124 -19.22 -37.80 -2.39
CA GLN A 124 -18.63 -36.94 -1.37
C GLN A 124 -17.12 -37.19 -1.34
N SER A 125 -16.37 -36.13 -1.32
CA SER A 125 -14.91 -36.18 -1.18
C SER A 125 -14.61 -36.55 0.27
N GLU A 126 -14.21 -37.80 0.54
CA GLU A 126 -13.65 -38.21 1.83
C GLU A 126 -12.29 -37.58 2.11
N ASN A 127 -11.67 -37.02 1.08
CA ASN A 127 -10.57 -36.13 1.21
C ASN A 127 -11.13 -34.69 1.28
N GLU A 128 -11.30 -34.13 2.48
CA GLU A 128 -10.89 -32.75 2.65
C GLU A 128 -9.49 -32.68 2.01
N LEU A 129 -9.40 -32.13 0.80
CA LEU A 129 -8.13 -31.58 0.32
C LEU A 129 -7.74 -30.60 1.42
N ASN A 130 -6.94 -31.05 2.38
CA ASN A 130 -6.25 -30.18 3.29
C ASN A 130 -5.46 -29.24 2.37
N GLU A 131 -6.06 -28.08 2.07
CA GLU A 131 -5.37 -27.03 1.34
C GLU A 131 -4.07 -26.80 2.10
N VAL A 132 -2.94 -27.20 1.52
CA VAL A 132 -1.63 -27.03 2.13
C VAL A 132 -1.42 -25.54 2.22
N VAL A 133 -1.81 -24.94 3.33
CA VAL A 133 -1.63 -23.51 3.58
C VAL A 133 -0.14 -23.27 3.78
N VAL A 134 0.47 -22.76 2.74
CA VAL A 134 1.88 -22.35 2.76
C VAL A 134 1.97 -20.95 3.31
N VAL A 135 2.77 -20.76 4.35
CA VAL A 135 3.01 -19.45 4.98
C VAL A 135 4.42 -18.97 4.69
N SER A 136 4.57 -17.68 4.51
CA SER A 136 5.88 -17.07 4.38
C SER A 136 6.55 -16.94 5.75
N VAL A 137 7.78 -17.45 5.86
CA VAL A 137 8.57 -17.46 7.12
C VAL A 137 9.83 -16.60 7.01
N GLY A 138 9.77 -15.55 6.24
CA GLY A 138 10.92 -14.75 5.85
C GLY A 138 11.49 -15.24 4.52
N TYR A 139 12.74 -15.54 4.45
CA TYR A 139 13.38 -16.06 3.23
C TYR A 139 12.93 -17.49 2.95
N GLY A 140 11.81 -17.65 2.21
CA GLY A 140 11.19 -18.91 1.86
C GLY A 140 9.82 -19.12 2.48
N THR A 141 9.23 -20.26 2.17
CA THR A 141 7.89 -20.67 2.60
C THR A 141 7.95 -22.03 3.29
N LEU A 142 7.07 -22.24 4.27
CA LEU A 142 6.87 -23.52 4.94
C LEU A 142 5.39 -23.88 4.94
N ASP A 143 5.07 -25.18 5.03
CA ASP A 143 3.73 -25.60 5.39
C ASP A 143 3.39 -25.02 6.79
N ARG A 144 2.18 -24.51 6.97
CA ARG A 144 1.69 -24.01 8.27
C ARG A 144 1.87 -25.02 9.40
N ARG A 145 1.81 -26.32 9.06
CA ARG A 145 2.05 -27.41 10.01
C ARG A 145 3.48 -27.48 10.50
N GLU A 146 4.47 -27.14 9.67
CA GLU A 146 5.90 -27.14 9.98
C GLU A 146 6.39 -25.89 10.74
N VAL A 147 5.52 -24.88 10.90
CA VAL A 147 5.91 -23.63 11.58
C VAL A 147 5.90 -23.80 13.08
N SER A 148 7.06 -23.57 13.71
CA SER A 148 7.26 -23.63 15.18
C SER A 148 7.00 -22.31 15.90
N SER A 149 6.95 -21.18 15.18
CA SER A 149 6.77 -19.85 15.75
C SER A 149 5.35 -19.29 15.51
N SER A 150 5.00 -18.16 16.14
CA SER A 150 3.69 -17.54 16.02
C SER A 150 3.57 -16.72 14.73
N ILE A 151 2.87 -17.28 13.73
CA ILE A 151 2.55 -16.61 12.46
C ILE A 151 1.03 -16.63 12.25
N THR A 152 0.47 -15.51 11.78
CA THR A 152 -0.92 -15.43 11.33
C THR A 152 -0.94 -15.20 9.84
N HIS A 153 -1.62 -16.09 9.12
CA HIS A 153 -1.85 -16.00 7.68
C HIS A 153 -3.24 -15.42 7.40
N VAL A 154 -3.34 -14.46 6.49
CA VAL A 154 -4.59 -13.87 6.00
C VAL A 154 -4.58 -13.95 4.48
N SER A 155 -5.54 -14.66 3.90
CA SER A 155 -5.68 -14.77 2.45
C SER A 155 -6.15 -13.44 1.83
N GLY A 156 -5.71 -13.14 0.61
CA GLY A 156 -6.18 -11.99 -0.15
C GLY A 156 -7.70 -11.98 -0.33
N LYS A 157 -8.34 -13.14 -0.42
CA LYS A 157 -9.81 -13.26 -0.49
C LYS A 157 -10.50 -12.72 0.76
N ASP A 158 -9.89 -12.89 1.93
CA ASP A 158 -10.42 -12.40 3.20
C ASP A 158 -10.28 -10.88 3.36
N LEU A 159 -9.45 -10.23 2.54
CA LEU A 159 -9.24 -8.79 2.55
C LEU A 159 -10.31 -8.05 1.73
N LEU A 160 -10.80 -8.65 0.64
CA LEU A 160 -11.67 -8.02 -0.36
C LEU A 160 -13.03 -7.50 0.14
N PRO A 161 -13.71 -8.10 1.15
CA PRO A 161 -15.02 -7.65 1.60
C PRO A 161 -15.05 -6.24 2.21
N VAL A 162 -13.88 -5.66 2.46
CA VAL A 162 -13.78 -4.32 3.08
C VAL A 162 -13.36 -3.30 2.02
N SER A 163 -14.23 -2.34 1.70
CA SER A 163 -13.87 -1.18 0.88
C SER A 163 -13.01 -0.19 1.69
N ALA A 164 -11.89 -0.69 2.24
CA ALA A 164 -10.99 0.12 3.02
C ALA A 164 -10.13 0.99 2.09
N ASN A 165 -9.93 2.22 2.50
CA ASN A 165 -9.02 3.13 1.81
C ASN A 165 -7.56 2.65 1.84
N ASN A 166 -7.23 1.77 2.78
CA ASN A 166 -5.90 1.23 3.02
C ASN A 166 -5.99 -0.28 3.29
N PRO A 167 -5.17 -1.13 2.63
CA PRO A 167 -5.19 -2.58 2.82
C PRO A 167 -4.99 -3.01 4.28
N LEU A 168 -4.26 -2.22 5.08
CA LEU A 168 -4.03 -2.48 6.51
C LEU A 168 -5.32 -2.48 7.32
N MET A 169 -6.29 -1.63 6.98
CA MET A 169 -7.58 -1.60 7.67
C MET A 169 -8.34 -2.91 7.54
N SER A 170 -8.11 -3.66 6.45
CA SER A 170 -8.70 -4.97 6.23
C SER A 170 -8.17 -6.06 7.18
N LEU A 171 -7.05 -5.80 7.86
CA LEU A 171 -6.49 -6.71 8.87
C LEU A 171 -7.10 -6.52 10.26
N GLN A 172 -7.85 -5.44 10.47
CA GLN A 172 -8.45 -5.14 11.77
C GLN A 172 -9.38 -6.28 12.22
N GLY A 173 -9.17 -6.77 13.44
CA GLY A 173 -9.91 -7.90 14.00
C GLY A 173 -9.50 -9.29 13.48
N LYS A 174 -8.65 -9.41 12.44
CA LYS A 174 -8.23 -10.68 11.84
C LYS A 174 -6.90 -11.23 12.40
N VAL A 175 -6.09 -10.37 13.00
CA VAL A 175 -4.77 -10.72 13.52
C VAL A 175 -4.71 -10.46 15.02
N ALA A 176 -4.68 -11.52 15.82
CA ALA A 176 -4.58 -11.40 17.28
C ALA A 176 -3.28 -10.68 17.68
N GLY A 177 -3.39 -9.67 18.56
CA GLY A 177 -2.27 -8.85 19.02
C GLY A 177 -1.83 -7.73 18.07
N LEU A 178 -2.55 -7.51 16.95
CA LEU A 178 -2.37 -6.38 16.06
C LEU A 178 -3.39 -5.29 16.40
N SER A 179 -2.90 -4.13 16.80
CA SER A 179 -3.71 -2.90 16.99
C SER A 179 -3.54 -2.02 15.77
N ILE A 180 -4.67 -1.61 15.19
CA ILE A 180 -4.70 -0.69 14.05
C ILE A 180 -5.53 0.50 14.46
N THR A 181 -4.91 1.67 14.47
CA THR A 181 -5.55 2.93 14.85
C THR A 181 -5.46 3.90 13.68
N ASN A 182 -6.61 4.42 13.25
CA ASN A 182 -6.68 5.51 12.30
C ASN A 182 -7.41 6.69 12.94
N THR A 183 -6.65 7.69 13.41
CA THR A 183 -7.18 8.88 14.06
C THR A 183 -7.73 9.91 13.09
N SER A 184 -7.45 9.76 11.79
CA SER A 184 -7.86 10.67 10.73
C SER A 184 -8.55 9.90 9.60
N ALA A 185 -9.45 8.98 9.94
CA ALA A 185 -10.11 8.07 8.99
C ALA A 185 -10.89 8.79 7.88
N GLY A 186 -11.34 10.01 8.13
CA GLY A 186 -12.02 10.86 7.14
C GLY A 186 -11.09 11.60 6.18
N ASP A 187 -9.77 11.49 6.34
CA ASP A 187 -8.77 12.05 5.43
C ASP A 187 -8.19 10.94 4.53
N PRO A 188 -8.39 10.99 3.20
CA PRO A 188 -7.86 9.97 2.29
C PRO A 188 -6.33 9.93 2.22
N ASN A 189 -5.63 10.96 2.72
CA ASN A 189 -4.18 11.04 2.79
C ASN A 189 -3.61 10.43 4.07
N SER A 190 -4.46 10.13 5.06
CA SER A 190 -4.00 9.56 6.32
C SER A 190 -3.64 8.08 6.18
N SER A 191 -2.55 7.68 6.86
CA SER A 191 -2.15 6.27 7.00
C SER A 191 -2.47 5.80 8.42
N PRO A 192 -3.01 4.58 8.59
CA PRO A 192 -3.25 4.03 9.91
C PRO A 192 -1.93 3.73 10.62
N SER A 193 -1.91 3.90 11.93
CA SER A 193 -0.82 3.48 12.79
C SER A 193 -1.03 2.01 13.20
N LEU A 194 0.00 1.19 13.00
CA LEU A 194 -0.01 -0.22 13.39
C LEU A 194 0.94 -0.47 14.53
N GLN A 195 0.49 -1.26 15.49
CA GLN A 195 1.29 -1.73 16.59
C GLN A 195 1.04 -3.21 16.83
N LEU A 196 2.12 -3.98 16.92
CA LEU A 196 2.05 -5.41 17.19
C LEU A 196 2.56 -5.71 18.60
N ARG A 197 1.70 -6.30 19.47
CA ARG A 197 2.03 -6.72 20.84
C ARG A 197 2.43 -5.63 21.83
N GLY A 198 2.20 -4.37 21.53
CA GLY A 198 2.47 -3.26 22.47
C GLY A 198 3.75 -2.48 22.18
N THR A 199 4.10 -1.56 23.07
CA THR A 199 5.22 -0.64 22.92
C THR A 199 6.53 -1.35 23.24
N SER A 200 7.44 -1.44 22.26
CA SER A 200 8.74 -2.11 22.38
C SER A 200 9.89 -1.15 22.59
N SER A 201 9.74 0.13 22.28
CA SER A 201 10.78 1.14 22.40
C SER A 201 10.20 2.46 22.91
N ARG A 202 11.04 3.24 23.62
CA ARG A 202 10.72 4.60 24.07
C ARG A 202 10.97 5.66 23.01
N SER A 203 12.01 5.49 22.20
CA SER A 203 12.54 6.54 21.31
C SER A 203 12.69 6.13 19.87
N ALA A 204 12.67 4.82 19.57
CA ALA A 204 12.72 4.29 18.21
C ALA A 204 11.31 3.99 17.68
N GLY A 205 11.17 3.81 16.36
CA GLY A 205 9.91 3.50 15.70
C GLY A 205 9.22 2.25 16.25
N LEU A 206 7.90 2.25 16.30
CA LEU A 206 7.06 1.19 16.85
C LEU A 206 6.34 0.36 15.78
N GLY A 207 6.41 0.78 14.52
CA GLY A 207 5.77 0.09 13.40
C GLY A 207 6.45 -1.23 13.04
N PRO A 208 5.70 -2.23 12.55
CA PRO A 208 6.28 -3.47 12.05
C PRO A 208 7.05 -3.25 10.74
N LEU A 209 8.00 -4.13 10.44
CA LEU A 209 8.64 -4.16 9.12
C LEU A 209 7.67 -4.71 8.08
N TYR A 210 7.51 -4.00 6.96
CA TYR A 210 6.83 -4.55 5.78
C TYR A 210 7.84 -5.20 4.83
N VAL A 211 7.46 -6.37 4.32
CA VAL A 211 8.25 -7.11 3.33
C VAL A 211 7.33 -7.45 2.16
N VAL A 212 7.57 -6.86 1.00
CA VAL A 212 6.73 -7.06 -0.19
C VAL A 212 7.47 -7.95 -1.18
N ASN A 213 6.91 -9.12 -1.50
CA ASN A 213 7.53 -10.11 -2.40
C ASN A 213 9.00 -10.43 -2.05
N GLY A 214 9.30 -10.51 -0.75
CA GLY A 214 10.64 -10.75 -0.24
C GLY A 214 11.52 -9.51 -0.07
N VAL A 215 11.10 -8.33 -0.52
CA VAL A 215 11.86 -7.07 -0.39
C VAL A 215 11.49 -6.36 0.90
N PRO A 216 12.41 -6.18 1.86
CA PRO A 216 12.14 -5.46 3.09
C PRO A 216 12.09 -3.95 2.88
N GLY A 217 11.16 -3.27 3.54
CA GLY A 217 11.01 -1.80 3.51
C GLY A 217 9.95 -1.29 2.52
N GLY A 218 9.20 -2.17 1.86
CA GLY A 218 8.10 -1.77 0.98
C GLY A 218 7.00 -0.99 1.72
N ASN A 219 6.30 -0.12 1.02
CA ASN A 219 5.18 0.63 1.56
C ASN A 219 3.85 -0.06 1.19
N ILE A 220 3.14 -0.58 2.19
CA ILE A 220 1.86 -1.27 1.96
C ILE A 220 0.74 -0.31 1.52
N ASP A 221 0.80 0.97 1.89
CA ASP A 221 -0.19 1.97 1.48
C ASP A 221 -0.25 2.13 -0.05
N ASN A 222 0.82 1.71 -0.74
CA ASN A 222 0.96 1.78 -2.19
C ASN A 222 0.56 0.50 -2.92
N ILE A 223 0.13 -0.52 -2.19
CA ILE A 223 -0.28 -1.79 -2.80
C ILE A 223 -1.80 -1.77 -2.98
N ASN A 224 -2.25 -2.00 -4.21
CA ASN A 224 -3.67 -2.23 -4.43
C ASN A 224 -4.09 -3.52 -3.71
N GLN A 225 -5.11 -3.42 -2.86
CA GLN A 225 -5.66 -4.56 -2.09
C GLN A 225 -6.01 -5.75 -2.99
N ASN A 226 -6.51 -5.49 -4.19
CA ASN A 226 -6.86 -6.53 -5.16
C ASN A 226 -5.63 -7.29 -5.70
N ASP A 227 -4.42 -6.73 -5.60
CA ASP A 227 -3.18 -7.37 -6.03
C ASP A 227 -2.57 -8.29 -4.95
N ILE A 228 -3.11 -8.27 -3.74
CA ILE A 228 -2.60 -9.07 -2.62
C ILE A 228 -3.08 -10.52 -2.74
N GLU A 229 -2.16 -11.48 -2.70
CA GLU A 229 -2.43 -12.91 -2.61
C GLU A 229 -2.58 -13.35 -1.16
N SER A 230 -1.65 -12.92 -0.29
CA SER A 230 -1.68 -13.20 1.14
C SER A 230 -0.89 -12.17 1.95
N ILE A 231 -1.23 -12.09 3.23
CA ILE A 231 -0.48 -11.36 4.26
C ILE A 231 -0.15 -12.34 5.38
N ASP A 232 1.15 -12.48 5.67
CA ASP A 232 1.68 -13.30 6.77
C ASP A 232 2.26 -12.39 7.85
N VAL A 233 1.70 -12.44 9.06
CA VAL A 233 2.14 -11.60 10.19
C VAL A 233 2.99 -12.42 11.15
N LEU A 234 4.29 -12.13 11.18
CA LEU A 234 5.28 -12.74 12.05
C LEU A 234 5.30 -12.01 13.39
N LYS A 235 4.73 -12.64 14.41
CA LYS A 235 4.56 -12.02 15.73
C LYS A 235 5.63 -12.43 16.73
N GLY A 236 6.18 -13.62 16.60
CA GLY A 236 7.17 -14.19 17.52
C GLY A 236 8.56 -13.64 17.29
N GLY A 237 9.34 -13.52 18.37
CA GLY A 237 10.75 -13.14 18.28
C GLY A 237 11.54 -14.08 17.38
N ALA A 238 11.29 -15.38 17.43
CA ALA A 238 11.94 -16.36 16.56
C ALA A 238 11.59 -16.20 15.09
N ALA A 239 10.34 -15.82 14.78
CA ALA A 239 9.92 -15.59 13.40
C ALA A 239 10.51 -14.31 12.81
N SER A 240 10.64 -13.25 13.62
CA SER A 240 11.09 -11.94 13.19
C SER A 240 12.62 -11.76 13.23
N ALA A 241 13.33 -12.54 14.04
CA ALA A 241 14.78 -12.42 14.22
C ALA A 241 15.58 -12.63 12.91
N ILE A 242 15.04 -13.36 11.94
CA ILE A 242 15.67 -13.52 10.61
C ILE A 242 15.80 -12.18 9.87
N TYR A 243 15.00 -11.17 10.23
CA TYR A 243 15.08 -9.79 9.71
C TYR A 243 15.92 -8.86 10.61
N GLY A 244 16.49 -9.40 11.70
CA GLY A 244 17.44 -8.70 12.57
C GLY A 244 16.85 -7.47 13.23
N THR A 245 17.53 -6.34 13.07
CA THR A 245 17.17 -5.07 13.70
C THR A 245 15.89 -4.44 13.15
N ARG A 246 15.48 -4.83 11.97
CA ARG A 246 14.22 -4.34 11.37
C ARG A 246 12.99 -5.13 11.83
N GLY A 247 13.20 -6.31 12.42
CA GLY A 247 12.13 -7.21 12.86
C GLY A 247 11.68 -7.04 14.32
N SER A 248 12.20 -6.08 15.09
CA SER A 248 11.95 -5.91 16.53
C SER A 248 10.45 -5.74 16.88
N ASN A 249 9.72 -5.06 16.02
CA ASN A 249 8.29 -4.77 16.21
C ASN A 249 7.38 -5.74 15.44
N GLY A 250 7.94 -6.91 15.02
CA GLY A 250 7.28 -7.88 14.17
C GLY A 250 7.46 -7.57 12.69
N VAL A 251 7.00 -8.50 11.85
CA VAL A 251 7.14 -8.41 10.39
C VAL A 251 5.81 -8.74 9.73
N ILE A 252 5.41 -7.93 8.76
CA ILE A 252 4.24 -8.16 7.91
C ILE A 252 4.76 -8.45 6.51
N ILE A 253 4.61 -9.70 6.07
CA ILE A 253 5.02 -10.15 4.74
C ILE A 253 3.81 -10.12 3.84
N ILE A 254 3.92 -9.42 2.71
CA ILE A 254 2.88 -9.28 1.71
C ILE A 254 3.34 -10.02 0.46
N THR A 255 2.58 -11.01 0.08
CA THR A 255 2.75 -11.70 -1.20
C THR A 255 1.72 -11.18 -2.17
N THR A 256 2.15 -10.71 -3.34
CA THR A 256 1.24 -10.25 -4.39
C THR A 256 0.95 -11.37 -5.38
N LYS A 257 -0.20 -11.26 -6.04
CA LYS A 257 -0.65 -12.19 -7.07
C LYS A 257 0.39 -12.34 -8.18
N LYS A 258 0.55 -13.57 -8.65
CA LYS A 258 1.42 -13.94 -9.77
C LYS A 258 0.59 -14.37 -10.97
N GLY A 259 1.22 -14.46 -12.12
CA GLY A 259 0.61 -15.02 -13.32
C GLY A 259 0.24 -16.49 -13.14
N THR A 260 -0.77 -16.92 -13.87
CA THR A 260 -1.23 -18.31 -13.93
C THR A 260 -1.13 -18.81 -15.36
N SER A 261 -1.20 -20.14 -15.57
CA SER A 261 -1.21 -20.70 -16.92
C SER A 261 -2.48 -20.39 -17.71
N GLN A 262 -3.55 -19.96 -17.05
CA GLN A 262 -4.81 -19.57 -17.68
C GLN A 262 -4.88 -18.05 -17.83
N SER A 263 -5.20 -17.59 -19.05
CA SER A 263 -5.45 -16.17 -19.28
C SER A 263 -6.77 -15.77 -18.62
N ARG A 264 -6.70 -14.75 -17.77
CA ARG A 264 -7.87 -14.18 -17.07
C ARG A 264 -7.78 -12.67 -17.10
N MET A 265 -8.93 -12.02 -17.24
CA MET A 265 -9.10 -10.59 -17.08
C MET A 265 -10.12 -10.37 -15.98
N PHE A 266 -9.82 -9.46 -15.06
CA PHE A 266 -10.68 -9.15 -13.94
C PHE A 266 -10.78 -7.64 -13.80
N TYR A 267 -12.00 -7.13 -13.64
CA TYR A 267 -12.29 -5.75 -13.31
C TYR A 267 -13.02 -5.71 -11.98
N ASP A 268 -12.58 -4.82 -11.11
CA ASP A 268 -13.23 -4.49 -9.84
C ASP A 268 -13.34 -2.98 -9.71
N GLY A 269 -14.49 -2.51 -9.22
CA GLY A 269 -14.69 -1.09 -9.01
C GLY A 269 -15.80 -0.81 -8.01
N TYR A 270 -15.66 0.29 -7.28
CA TYR A 270 -16.69 0.76 -6.37
C TYR A 270 -16.79 2.30 -6.38
N ALA A 271 -17.94 2.77 -5.95
CA ALA A 271 -18.19 4.15 -5.54
C ALA A 271 -18.69 4.14 -4.11
N SER A 272 -18.23 5.08 -3.28
CA SER A 272 -18.65 5.21 -1.88
C SER A 272 -18.94 6.65 -1.51
N PHE A 273 -19.82 6.80 -0.51
CA PHE A 273 -20.14 8.07 0.13
C PHE A 273 -19.86 7.96 1.61
N ASP A 274 -18.94 8.78 2.09
CA ASP A 274 -18.53 8.79 3.49
C ASP A 274 -19.27 9.88 4.26
N TYR A 275 -19.88 9.50 5.39
CA TYR A 275 -20.66 10.39 6.24
C TYR A 275 -20.03 10.51 7.61
N VAL A 276 -20.15 11.68 8.21
CA VAL A 276 -19.82 11.88 9.64
C VAL A 276 -20.93 11.27 10.47
N THR A 277 -20.64 10.17 11.19
CA THR A 277 -21.61 9.44 12.01
C THR A 277 -21.76 10.01 13.41
N ASN A 278 -20.64 10.43 14.01
CA ASN A 278 -20.61 11.02 15.36
C ASN A 278 -19.98 12.40 15.29
N ARG A 279 -20.63 13.37 15.88
CA ARG A 279 -20.13 14.74 16.04
C ARG A 279 -20.03 15.06 17.51
N LEU A 280 -19.04 15.86 17.88
CA LEU A 280 -19.08 16.53 19.17
C LEU A 280 -20.22 17.54 19.12
N GLU A 281 -21.09 17.52 20.11
CA GLU A 281 -22.18 18.49 20.24
C GLU A 281 -21.62 19.83 20.68
N ASN A 282 -21.81 20.85 19.86
CA ASN A 282 -21.52 22.23 20.19
C ASN A 282 -22.81 22.90 20.68
N LEU A 283 -22.66 24.00 21.43
CA LEU A 283 -23.81 24.84 21.72
C LEU A 283 -24.43 25.34 20.43
N SER A 284 -25.75 25.17 20.27
CA SER A 284 -26.49 25.86 19.21
C SER A 284 -26.37 27.38 19.44
N ALA A 285 -26.63 28.16 18.39
CA ALA A 285 -26.60 29.60 18.53
C ALA A 285 -27.66 30.10 19.55
N GLU A 286 -28.82 29.45 19.59
CA GLU A 286 -29.88 29.70 20.57
C GLU A 286 -29.42 29.42 22.01
N ASP A 287 -28.80 28.26 22.23
CA ASP A 287 -28.26 27.88 23.53
C ASP A 287 -27.08 28.76 23.94
N PHE A 288 -26.24 29.17 22.98
CA PHE A 288 -25.15 30.11 23.25
C PHE A 288 -25.71 31.46 23.71
N VAL A 289 -26.71 32.01 23.04
CA VAL A 289 -27.35 33.28 23.43
C VAL A 289 -27.99 33.16 24.79
N LYS A 290 -28.74 32.10 25.03
CA LYS A 290 -29.39 31.85 26.32
C LYS A 290 -28.40 31.66 27.47
N ASN A 291 -27.37 30.85 27.28
CA ASN A 291 -26.48 30.42 28.37
C ASN A 291 -25.26 31.32 28.56
N ARG A 292 -24.81 32.03 27.53
CA ARG A 292 -23.61 32.88 27.57
C ARG A 292 -23.92 34.35 27.45
N VAL A 293 -24.69 34.77 26.44
CA VAL A 293 -24.98 36.20 26.19
C VAL A 293 -25.82 36.78 27.31
N GLN A 294 -26.90 36.10 27.70
CA GLN A 294 -27.76 36.54 28.81
C GLN A 294 -27.00 36.60 30.16
N ASN A 295 -26.00 35.74 30.34
CA ASN A 295 -25.14 35.74 31.52
C ASN A 295 -23.91 36.68 31.41
N LYS A 296 -23.85 37.54 30.37
CA LYS A 296 -22.75 38.49 30.09
C LYS A 296 -21.37 37.82 29.90
N GLN A 297 -21.38 36.58 29.41
CA GLN A 297 -20.16 35.80 29.17
C GLN A 297 -19.87 35.64 27.65
N GLY A 298 -20.57 36.33 26.77
CA GLY A 298 -20.41 36.30 25.32
C GLY A 298 -21.20 37.40 24.65
N GLN A 299 -21.04 37.53 23.36
CA GLN A 299 -21.74 38.49 22.49
C GLN A 299 -22.51 37.74 21.39
N ASP A 300 -23.72 38.20 21.10
CA ASP A 300 -24.48 37.75 19.93
C ASP A 300 -24.12 38.64 18.73
N TYR A 301 -23.58 38.01 17.68
CA TYR A 301 -23.22 38.66 16.39
C TYR A 301 -24.32 38.51 15.33
N GLY A 302 -25.48 37.92 15.69
CA GLY A 302 -26.68 37.88 14.89
C GLY A 302 -26.80 36.70 13.93
N ALA A 303 -25.74 35.92 13.69
CA ALA A 303 -25.81 34.72 12.85
C ALA A 303 -26.23 33.46 13.62
N ARG A 304 -26.51 32.41 12.88
CA ARG A 304 -26.86 31.06 13.39
C ARG A 304 -26.06 30.03 12.59
N THR A 305 -24.77 29.95 12.89
CA THR A 305 -23.79 29.17 12.14
C THR A 305 -23.52 27.84 12.83
N ASP A 306 -23.82 26.73 12.16
CA ASP A 306 -23.28 25.41 12.49
C ASP A 306 -21.88 25.29 11.88
N TRP A 307 -20.86 25.68 12.66
CA TRP A 307 -19.47 25.70 12.22
C TRP A 307 -18.96 24.32 11.81
N MET A 308 -19.35 23.27 12.56
CA MET A 308 -18.92 21.90 12.24
C MET A 308 -19.47 21.44 10.89
N LYS A 309 -20.73 21.77 10.59
CA LYS A 309 -21.31 21.50 9.26
C LYS A 309 -20.65 22.34 8.19
N ALA A 310 -20.32 23.60 8.48
CA ALA A 310 -19.72 24.53 7.51
C ALA A 310 -18.31 24.11 7.06
N VAL A 311 -17.52 23.43 7.93
CA VAL A 311 -16.16 22.94 7.61
C VAL A 311 -16.13 21.48 7.15
N THR A 312 -17.29 20.82 7.06
CA THR A 312 -17.38 19.40 6.73
C THR A 312 -17.90 19.19 5.32
N ASN A 313 -17.21 18.37 4.54
CA ASN A 313 -17.66 17.81 3.27
C ASN A 313 -18.34 16.46 3.56
N SER A 314 -19.66 16.43 3.68
CA SER A 314 -20.45 15.23 3.99
C SER A 314 -21.77 15.25 3.25
N PRO A 315 -22.01 14.31 2.31
CA PRO A 315 -21.19 13.14 2.01
C PRO A 315 -19.92 13.47 1.22
N ALA A 316 -18.80 12.83 1.57
CA ALA A 316 -17.58 12.84 0.78
C ALA A 316 -17.63 11.68 -0.23
N PHE A 317 -17.31 11.96 -1.49
CA PHE A 317 -17.40 10.98 -2.58
C PHE A 317 -16.04 10.33 -2.86
N SER A 318 -16.03 9.01 -3.02
CA SER A 318 -14.85 8.26 -3.44
C SER A 318 -15.21 7.21 -4.50
N GLN A 319 -14.28 6.97 -5.43
CA GLN A 319 -14.39 5.89 -6.42
C GLN A 319 -13.04 5.23 -6.63
N LYS A 320 -13.06 3.94 -6.95
CA LYS A 320 -11.88 3.15 -7.31
C LYS A 320 -12.21 2.21 -8.45
N HIS A 321 -11.25 2.04 -9.36
CA HIS A 321 -11.31 1.12 -10.49
C HIS A 321 -10.00 0.35 -10.57
N THR A 322 -10.07 -0.95 -10.72
CA THR A 322 -8.93 -1.85 -10.86
C THR A 322 -9.15 -2.79 -12.02
N LEU A 323 -8.18 -2.85 -12.92
CA LEU A 323 -8.13 -3.81 -14.01
C LEU A 323 -6.94 -4.74 -13.78
N GLN A 324 -7.16 -6.05 -13.83
CA GLN A 324 -6.12 -7.06 -13.69
C GLN A 324 -6.13 -7.99 -14.88
N MET A 325 -4.95 -8.39 -15.32
CA MET A 325 -4.73 -9.40 -16.35
C MET A 325 -3.67 -10.38 -15.86
N SER A 326 -3.93 -11.65 -16.04
CA SER A 326 -2.95 -12.70 -15.75
C SER A 326 -3.00 -13.75 -16.83
N GLY A 327 -1.89 -14.44 -17.08
CA GLY A 327 -1.82 -15.50 -18.06
C GLY A 327 -0.42 -16.07 -18.14
N GLY A 328 -0.23 -16.99 -19.07
CA GLY A 328 1.07 -17.57 -19.32
C GLY A 328 1.04 -19.00 -19.80
N SER A 329 2.14 -19.66 -19.61
CA SER A 329 2.36 -21.09 -19.88
C SER A 329 2.93 -21.78 -18.64
N ALA A 330 3.26 -23.05 -18.74
CA ALA A 330 3.95 -23.77 -17.66
C ALA A 330 5.32 -23.14 -17.29
N LYS A 331 5.97 -22.47 -18.25
CA LYS A 331 7.32 -21.90 -18.07
C LYS A 331 7.32 -20.39 -17.92
N THR A 332 6.38 -19.68 -18.50
CA THR A 332 6.32 -18.21 -18.45
C THR A 332 4.98 -17.75 -17.96
N ASN A 333 4.97 -16.98 -16.88
CA ASN A 333 3.76 -16.44 -16.27
C ASN A 333 3.86 -14.93 -16.17
N TYR A 334 2.76 -14.23 -16.39
CA TYR A 334 2.66 -12.79 -16.23
C TYR A 334 1.40 -12.40 -15.47
N PHE A 335 1.55 -11.34 -14.68
CA PHE A 335 0.46 -10.62 -14.03
C PHE A 335 0.65 -9.14 -14.30
N ALA A 336 -0.42 -8.45 -14.66
CA ALA A 336 -0.44 -7.00 -14.80
C ALA A 336 -1.70 -6.45 -14.17
N SER A 337 -1.58 -5.33 -13.46
CA SER A 337 -2.71 -4.58 -12.95
C SER A 337 -2.53 -3.08 -13.19
N ALA A 338 -3.66 -2.38 -13.31
CA ALA A 338 -3.73 -0.92 -13.30
C ALA A 338 -4.87 -0.50 -12.40
N ASP A 339 -4.65 0.51 -11.57
CA ASP A 339 -5.68 1.04 -10.68
C ASP A 339 -5.74 2.56 -10.73
N TYR A 340 -6.95 3.05 -10.58
CA TYR A 340 -7.28 4.46 -10.41
C TYR A 340 -8.16 4.62 -9.20
N ARG A 341 -7.85 5.61 -8.35
CA ARG A 341 -8.68 6.01 -7.21
C ARG A 341 -8.78 7.52 -7.16
N ASN A 342 -9.98 8.01 -6.86
CA ASN A 342 -10.25 9.40 -6.56
C ASN A 342 -11.09 9.44 -5.29
N ALA A 343 -10.61 10.12 -4.26
CA ALA A 343 -11.23 10.12 -2.95
C ALA A 343 -11.25 11.52 -2.35
N ASP A 344 -12.44 11.99 -1.99
CA ASP A 344 -12.63 13.19 -1.19
C ASP A 344 -12.66 12.84 0.30
N GLY A 345 -12.08 13.70 1.12
CA GLY A 345 -12.18 13.60 2.58
C GLY A 345 -13.39 14.33 3.13
N ILE A 346 -13.64 14.13 4.43
CA ILE A 346 -14.68 14.86 5.18
C ILE A 346 -14.28 16.31 5.50
N ASP A 347 -13.01 16.68 5.39
CA ASP A 347 -12.53 18.06 5.42
C ASP A 347 -12.78 18.72 4.07
N LEU A 348 -13.02 20.04 4.05
CA LEU A 348 -13.31 20.80 2.83
C LEU A 348 -12.22 20.71 1.74
N ARG A 349 -10.98 20.37 2.13
CA ARG A 349 -9.80 20.37 1.26
C ARG A 349 -9.24 18.98 1.00
N ALA A 350 -9.42 18.06 1.94
CA ALA A 350 -8.81 16.74 1.86
C ALA A 350 -9.24 16.01 0.58
N HIS A 351 -8.25 15.70 -0.25
CA HIS A 351 -8.47 15.01 -1.52
C HIS A 351 -7.25 14.16 -1.88
N LYS A 352 -7.48 12.99 -2.49
CA LYS A 352 -6.42 12.12 -2.99
C LYS A 352 -6.81 11.50 -4.32
N LYS A 353 -5.92 11.63 -5.29
CA LYS A 353 -6.04 10.98 -6.59
C LYS A 353 -4.83 10.09 -6.81
N GLU A 354 -5.05 8.83 -7.13
CA GLU A 354 -4.00 7.82 -7.26
C GLU A 354 -4.10 7.11 -8.60
N TYR A 355 -2.95 6.85 -9.21
CA TYR A 355 -2.77 6.02 -10.39
C TYR A 355 -1.68 5.01 -10.07
N GLY A 356 -2.01 3.74 -10.12
CA GLY A 356 -1.07 2.66 -9.86
C GLY A 356 -1.02 1.70 -11.03
N ALA A 357 0.12 1.06 -11.20
CA ALA A 357 0.26 -0.09 -12.06
C ALA A 357 1.22 -1.10 -11.41
N ARG A 358 1.06 -2.37 -11.75
CA ARG A 358 1.96 -3.45 -11.36
C ARG A 358 2.14 -4.40 -12.49
N VAL A 359 3.37 -4.84 -12.72
CA VAL A 359 3.71 -5.90 -13.67
C VAL A 359 4.60 -6.89 -12.94
N SER A 360 4.27 -8.17 -13.05
CA SER A 360 5.09 -9.29 -12.57
C SER A 360 5.24 -10.30 -13.70
N ILE A 361 6.48 -10.63 -14.06
CA ILE A 361 6.80 -11.62 -15.07
C ILE A 361 7.76 -12.62 -14.46
N SER A 362 7.49 -13.90 -14.64
CA SER A 362 8.37 -14.99 -14.22
C SER A 362 8.58 -15.95 -15.40
N HIS A 363 9.82 -16.32 -15.63
CA HIS A 363 10.20 -17.29 -16.65
C HIS A 363 11.14 -18.34 -16.07
N THR A 364 10.82 -19.60 -16.30
CA THR A 364 11.66 -20.74 -15.94
C THR A 364 12.19 -21.38 -17.23
N THR A 365 13.49 -21.63 -17.28
CA THR A 365 14.16 -22.29 -18.40
C THR A 365 13.61 -23.70 -18.64
N ASP A 366 13.76 -24.24 -19.83
CA ASP A 366 13.19 -25.56 -20.20
C ASP A 366 13.75 -26.71 -19.36
N ASP A 367 14.99 -26.58 -18.89
CA ASP A 367 15.66 -27.51 -18.01
C ASP A 367 15.31 -27.36 -16.52
N ASP A 368 14.42 -26.42 -16.15
CA ASP A 368 14.03 -26.06 -14.78
C ASP A 368 15.17 -25.58 -13.87
N ILE A 369 16.34 -25.27 -14.46
CA ILE A 369 17.51 -24.83 -13.68
C ILE A 369 17.36 -23.38 -13.24
N PHE A 370 16.99 -22.46 -14.13
CA PHE A 370 16.91 -21.06 -13.82
C PHE A 370 15.46 -20.54 -13.84
N THR A 371 15.12 -19.75 -12.82
CA THR A 371 13.86 -18.98 -12.79
C THR A 371 14.20 -17.51 -12.59
N GLY A 372 13.90 -16.70 -13.61
CA GLY A 372 13.97 -15.24 -13.52
C GLY A 372 12.61 -14.65 -13.17
N THR A 373 12.56 -13.69 -12.24
CA THR A 373 11.33 -12.96 -11.91
C THR A 373 11.62 -11.46 -11.90
N LEU A 374 10.76 -10.69 -12.55
CA LEU A 374 10.80 -9.22 -12.55
C LEU A 374 9.46 -8.69 -12.03
N ASN A 375 9.50 -7.78 -11.06
CA ASN A 375 8.35 -7.05 -10.55
C ASN A 375 8.60 -5.55 -10.67
N LEU A 376 7.62 -4.81 -11.20
CA LEU A 376 7.61 -3.37 -11.34
C LEU A 376 6.29 -2.83 -10.83
N ALA A 377 6.30 -1.80 -9.99
CA ALA A 377 5.10 -1.22 -9.42
C ALA A 377 5.23 0.32 -9.29
N PRO A 378 5.04 1.07 -10.41
CA PRO A 378 4.95 2.51 -10.36
C PRO A 378 3.62 2.97 -9.76
N ARG A 379 3.67 4.09 -9.00
CA ARG A 379 2.50 4.79 -8.49
C ARG A 379 2.70 6.30 -8.53
N TYR A 380 1.65 7.02 -8.91
CA TYR A 380 1.58 8.47 -8.87
C TYR A 380 0.37 8.91 -8.07
N MET A 381 0.57 9.88 -7.18
CA MET A 381 -0.47 10.39 -6.31
C MET A 381 -0.45 11.92 -6.30
N ASN A 382 -1.63 12.52 -6.45
CA ASN A 382 -1.87 13.92 -6.14
C ASN A 382 -2.64 13.98 -4.82
N THR A 383 -2.24 14.84 -3.93
CA THR A 383 -2.86 15.01 -2.61
C THR A 383 -3.20 16.47 -2.37
N SER A 384 -4.32 16.71 -1.70
CA SER A 384 -4.60 17.96 -1.02
C SER A 384 -4.83 17.62 0.45
N ASN A 385 -4.01 18.18 1.33
CA ASN A 385 -3.97 17.78 2.72
C ASN A 385 -5.05 18.49 3.53
N SER A 386 -5.62 17.78 4.50
CA SER A 386 -6.55 18.34 5.48
C SER A 386 -5.89 19.38 6.40
N ASP A 387 -6.71 20.24 6.97
CA ASP A 387 -6.30 21.13 8.05
C ASP A 387 -7.11 20.79 9.31
N GLN A 388 -6.55 19.92 10.14
CA GLN A 388 -7.19 19.52 11.41
C GLN A 388 -7.44 20.70 12.35
N GLY A 389 -6.67 21.79 12.24
CA GLY A 389 -6.87 23.01 12.98
C GLY A 389 -8.24 23.64 12.69
N ASN A 390 -8.78 23.49 11.49
CA ASN A 390 -10.10 24.00 11.13
C ASN A 390 -11.23 23.35 11.93
N PHE A 391 -11.15 22.04 12.20
CA PHE A 391 -12.13 21.36 13.06
C PHE A 391 -12.06 21.84 14.51
N ASN A 392 -10.84 22.00 15.06
CA ASN A 392 -10.66 22.52 16.42
C ASN A 392 -11.19 23.97 16.55
N ASN A 393 -10.94 24.80 15.55
CA ASN A 393 -11.45 26.16 15.50
C ASN A 393 -12.98 26.17 15.41
N ALA A 394 -13.57 25.33 14.53
CA ALA A 394 -15.02 25.21 14.39
C ALA A 394 -15.71 24.77 15.70
N LEU A 395 -15.08 23.90 16.48
CA LEU A 395 -15.58 23.45 17.79
C LEU A 395 -15.67 24.58 18.83
N THR A 396 -14.74 25.55 18.76
CA THR A 396 -14.58 26.58 19.79
C THR A 396 -15.18 27.92 19.41
N LEU A 397 -15.52 28.14 18.14
CA LEU A 397 -16.08 29.38 17.66
C LEU A 397 -17.50 29.62 18.18
N ASN A 398 -17.76 30.89 18.49
CA ASN A 398 -19.10 31.36 18.81
C ASN A 398 -20.05 31.14 17.59
N PRO A 399 -21.14 30.40 17.77
CA PRO A 399 -22.07 30.06 16.67
C PRO A 399 -22.89 31.26 16.15
N THR A 400 -22.77 32.42 16.79
CA THR A 400 -23.44 33.63 16.32
C THR A 400 -22.58 34.48 15.39
N TYR A 401 -21.32 34.09 15.10
CA TYR A 401 -20.55 34.69 14.01
C TYR A 401 -21.07 34.25 12.65
N PRO A 402 -21.24 35.17 11.68
CA PRO A 402 -21.51 34.81 10.29
C PRO A 402 -20.24 34.31 9.58
N VAL A 403 -20.41 33.38 8.63
CA VAL A 403 -19.31 32.93 7.74
C VAL A 403 -18.88 34.05 6.80
N TYR A 404 -19.84 34.81 6.31
CA TYR A 404 -19.64 35.92 5.36
C TYR A 404 -20.13 37.23 5.96
N ASP A 405 -19.47 38.33 5.60
CA ASP A 405 -19.90 39.67 5.93
C ASP A 405 -21.09 40.11 5.04
N ASN A 406 -21.60 41.34 5.27
CA ASN A 406 -22.71 41.91 4.52
C ASN A 406 -22.38 42.19 3.03
N GLN A 407 -21.11 42.08 2.64
CA GLN A 407 -20.62 42.25 1.27
C GLN A 407 -20.38 40.88 0.57
N GLY A 408 -20.64 39.77 1.26
CA GLY A 408 -20.40 38.42 0.75
C GLY A 408 -18.94 37.96 0.79
N LYS A 409 -18.06 38.72 1.47
CA LYS A 409 -16.67 38.33 1.73
C LYS A 409 -16.63 37.48 2.99
N TYR A 410 -15.58 36.68 3.16
CA TYR A 410 -15.35 35.95 4.39
C TYR A 410 -15.22 36.91 5.58
N ASN A 411 -16.00 36.63 6.62
CA ASN A 411 -16.01 37.45 7.80
C ASN A 411 -14.71 37.31 8.60
N TYR A 412 -14.10 38.44 8.96
CA TYR A 412 -12.95 38.45 9.85
C TYR A 412 -13.38 38.11 11.28
N ILE A 413 -12.81 37.05 11.84
CA ILE A 413 -13.10 36.56 13.19
C ILE A 413 -11.83 36.69 14.02
N ASN A 414 -11.89 37.49 15.07
CA ASN A 414 -10.80 37.60 16.04
C ASN A 414 -11.38 37.45 17.47
N THR A 415 -11.02 36.32 18.10
CA THR A 415 -11.46 36.01 19.49
C THR A 415 -10.40 36.31 20.54
N GLY A 416 -9.25 36.89 20.14
CA GLY A 416 -8.08 37.05 20.99
C GLY A 416 -7.20 35.79 21.08
N PHE A 417 -7.78 34.58 20.88
CA PHE A 417 -7.05 33.31 20.83
C PHE A 417 -6.91 32.83 19.40
N PHE A 418 -7.92 33.03 18.56
CA PHE A 418 -7.95 32.61 17.15
C PHE A 418 -8.37 33.80 16.29
N SER A 419 -7.60 34.06 15.24
CA SER A 419 -7.90 35.10 14.26
C SER A 419 -8.08 34.45 12.90
N ASN A 420 -9.11 33.62 12.72
CA ASN A 420 -9.39 33.03 11.43
C ASN A 420 -10.83 32.55 11.28
N ASN A 421 -11.24 32.48 10.01
CA ASN A 421 -12.48 31.85 9.61
C ASN A 421 -12.16 30.46 9.05
N PRO A 422 -12.59 29.36 9.71
CA PRO A 422 -12.18 28.01 9.31
C PRO A 422 -12.74 27.61 7.94
N VAL A 423 -13.85 28.19 7.48
CA VAL A 423 -14.38 27.94 6.13
C VAL A 423 -13.50 28.64 5.09
N GLU A 424 -13.06 29.86 5.37
CA GLU A 424 -12.11 30.59 4.51
C GLU A 424 -10.80 29.83 4.36
N ASN A 425 -10.22 29.39 5.48
CA ASN A 425 -8.98 28.63 5.50
C ASN A 425 -9.11 27.33 4.71
N GLY A 426 -10.20 26.57 4.93
CA GLY A 426 -10.45 25.33 4.22
C GLY A 426 -10.61 25.48 2.71
N ARG A 427 -11.01 26.66 2.23
CA ARG A 427 -11.25 26.92 0.81
C ARG A 427 -10.13 27.67 0.10
N LEU A 428 -9.42 28.58 0.78
CA LEU A 428 -8.44 29.47 0.15
C LEU A 428 -6.99 29.05 0.39
N ILE A 429 -6.67 28.47 1.55
CA ILE A 429 -5.33 27.94 1.80
C ILE A 429 -5.15 26.63 1.04
N LYS A 430 -4.04 26.47 0.35
CA LYS A 430 -3.67 25.26 -0.38
C LYS A 430 -2.51 24.56 0.30
N SER A 431 -2.59 23.23 0.37
CA SER A 431 -1.50 22.36 0.82
C SER A 431 -1.55 21.10 -0.04
N ASP A 432 -0.90 21.18 -1.19
CA ASP A 432 -0.97 20.16 -2.24
C ASP A 432 0.31 19.33 -2.28
N GLY A 433 0.25 18.13 -2.80
CA GLY A 433 1.38 17.23 -2.96
C GLY A 433 1.32 16.39 -4.22
N ASP A 434 2.51 16.19 -4.81
CA ASP A 434 2.74 15.24 -5.89
C ASP A 434 3.71 14.17 -5.39
N ILE A 435 3.32 12.91 -5.43
CA ILE A 435 4.15 11.80 -4.97
C ILE A 435 4.31 10.80 -6.11
N LYS A 436 5.56 10.45 -6.40
CA LYS A 436 5.92 9.40 -7.35
C LYS A 436 6.65 8.30 -6.59
N GLU A 437 6.22 7.09 -6.76
CA GLU A 437 6.84 5.92 -6.15
C GLU A 437 7.10 4.86 -7.20
N MET A 438 8.19 4.14 -7.03
CA MET A 438 8.58 3.03 -7.88
C MET A 438 9.18 1.93 -6.99
N ASP A 439 8.50 0.80 -6.95
CA ASP A 439 9.03 -0.42 -6.36
C ASP A 439 9.43 -1.36 -7.49
N MET A 440 10.70 -1.74 -7.54
CA MET A 440 11.17 -2.73 -8.50
C MET A 440 12.03 -3.77 -7.84
N ASN A 441 11.89 -5.01 -8.28
CA ASN A 441 12.80 -6.07 -7.93
C ASN A 441 12.99 -7.05 -9.10
N ALA A 442 14.20 -7.56 -9.20
CA ALA A 442 14.56 -8.63 -10.10
C ALA A 442 15.21 -9.75 -9.28
N SER A 443 14.79 -10.99 -9.48
CA SER A 443 15.37 -12.16 -8.84
C SER A 443 15.74 -13.22 -9.85
N LEU A 444 16.87 -13.88 -9.61
CA LEU A 444 17.31 -15.05 -10.34
C LEU A 444 17.50 -16.19 -9.35
N LYS A 445 16.68 -17.23 -9.48
CA LYS A 445 16.81 -18.48 -8.75
C LYS A 445 17.49 -19.52 -9.62
N ALA A 446 18.48 -20.21 -9.11
CA ALA A 446 19.10 -21.37 -9.72
C ALA A 446 18.85 -22.62 -8.87
N ASN A 447 18.25 -23.66 -9.45
CA ASN A 447 18.11 -24.98 -8.87
C ASN A 447 19.37 -25.80 -9.24
N ILE A 448 20.39 -25.77 -8.37
CA ILE A 448 21.70 -26.38 -8.61
C ILE A 448 21.61 -27.91 -8.54
N LEU A 449 20.86 -28.40 -7.54
CA LEU A 449 20.50 -29.81 -7.36
C LEU A 449 19.01 -29.88 -7.02
N LYS A 450 18.44 -31.09 -7.00
CA LYS A 450 17.02 -31.27 -6.61
C LYS A 450 16.69 -30.66 -5.23
N ASN A 451 17.66 -30.65 -4.35
CA ASN A 451 17.53 -30.21 -2.94
C ASN A 451 18.38 -28.97 -2.61
N LEU A 452 19.07 -28.38 -3.59
CA LEU A 452 19.92 -27.19 -3.43
C LEU A 452 19.50 -26.11 -4.41
N SER A 453 19.08 -24.97 -3.91
CA SER A 453 18.81 -23.78 -4.72
C SER A 453 19.52 -22.55 -4.19
N SER A 454 19.85 -21.62 -5.08
CA SER A 454 20.45 -20.33 -4.79
C SER A 454 19.62 -19.24 -5.45
N THR A 455 19.38 -18.14 -4.74
CA THR A 455 18.61 -17.01 -5.27
C THR A 455 19.36 -15.71 -5.02
N VAL A 456 19.47 -14.87 -6.04
CA VAL A 456 19.94 -13.48 -5.93
C VAL A 456 18.77 -12.58 -6.23
N THR A 457 18.53 -11.57 -5.41
CA THR A 457 17.50 -10.54 -5.59
C THR A 457 18.16 -9.17 -5.52
N ILE A 458 17.87 -8.33 -6.50
CA ILE A 458 18.22 -6.91 -6.53
C ILE A 458 16.93 -6.12 -6.51
N SER A 459 16.82 -5.13 -5.65
CA SER A 459 15.62 -4.30 -5.57
C SER A 459 15.94 -2.84 -5.31
N GLU A 460 15.06 -1.98 -5.80
CA GLU A 460 15.05 -0.55 -5.53
C GLU A 460 13.64 -0.12 -5.17
N ILE A 461 13.53 0.65 -4.08
CA ILE A 461 12.32 1.34 -3.66
C ILE A 461 12.68 2.82 -3.70
N SER A 462 12.04 3.57 -4.58
CA SER A 462 12.27 5.00 -4.72
C SER A 462 10.97 5.78 -4.55
N ARG A 463 11.08 6.90 -3.83
CA ARG A 463 9.97 7.81 -3.60
C ARG A 463 10.46 9.25 -3.81
N SER A 464 9.74 10.00 -4.63
CA SER A 464 9.94 11.43 -4.83
C SER A 464 8.63 12.14 -4.49
N ALA A 465 8.64 12.94 -3.44
CA ALA A 465 7.49 13.69 -2.96
C ALA A 465 7.75 15.19 -3.03
N ARG A 466 6.86 15.91 -3.70
CA ARG A 466 6.82 17.37 -3.72
C ARG A 466 5.62 17.82 -2.91
N SER A 467 5.83 18.66 -1.91
CA SER A 467 4.78 19.32 -1.13
C SER A 467 4.81 20.82 -1.39
N MET A 468 3.63 21.43 -1.51
CA MET A 468 3.47 22.81 -1.91
C MET A 468 2.40 23.45 -1.05
N ASP A 469 2.76 24.50 -0.31
CA ASP A 469 1.83 25.24 0.52
C ASP A 469 1.67 26.66 -0.01
N PHE A 470 0.44 27.17 0.06
CA PHE A 470 0.12 28.53 -0.34
C PHE A 470 -0.97 29.12 0.55
N ARG A 471 -0.71 30.31 1.06
CA ARG A 471 -1.67 31.17 1.76
C ARG A 471 -1.79 32.49 1.00
N PRO A 472 -3.00 32.85 0.50
CA PRO A 472 -3.18 34.05 -0.28
C PRO A 472 -3.19 35.34 0.55
N SER A 473 -2.89 36.46 -0.10
CA SER A 473 -2.95 37.79 0.49
C SER A 473 -4.37 38.25 0.83
N THR A 474 -5.37 37.61 0.22
CA THR A 474 -6.80 37.95 0.33
C THR A 474 -7.49 37.39 1.55
N LEU A 475 -6.81 36.57 2.38
CA LEU A 475 -7.38 36.09 3.63
C LEU A 475 -7.81 37.25 4.54
N SER A 476 -8.97 37.11 5.18
CA SER A 476 -9.52 38.12 6.07
C SER A 476 -8.51 38.52 7.19
N THR A 477 -7.76 37.56 7.70
CA THR A 477 -6.69 37.77 8.67
C THR A 477 -5.52 38.57 8.10
N THR A 478 -5.10 38.30 6.88
CA THR A 478 -4.02 39.05 6.21
C THR A 478 -4.42 40.50 5.95
N VAL A 479 -5.68 40.73 5.60
CA VAL A 479 -6.20 42.09 5.32
C VAL A 479 -6.36 42.93 6.57
N HIS A 480 -6.83 42.35 7.69
CA HIS A 480 -7.20 43.09 8.90
C HIS A 480 -6.06 43.23 9.93
N ASP A 481 -5.12 42.28 9.98
CA ASP A 481 -4.03 42.31 10.96
C ASP A 481 -2.86 43.22 10.52
N ASN A 482 -3.11 44.24 9.74
CA ASN A 482 -2.17 45.32 9.32
C ASN A 482 -0.88 44.82 8.67
N LYS A 483 -0.92 43.71 7.93
CA LYS A 483 0.22 43.11 7.18
C LYS A 483 1.50 42.86 8.01
N THR A 484 1.48 43.14 9.32
CA THR A 484 2.67 43.04 10.16
C THR A 484 2.88 41.63 10.73
N THR A 485 1.81 40.85 10.82
CA THR A 485 1.84 39.51 11.44
C THR A 485 1.50 38.37 10.48
N GLN A 486 0.72 38.65 9.43
CA GLN A 486 0.33 37.63 8.45
C GLN A 486 0.32 38.21 7.03
N THR A 487 1.26 37.78 6.21
CA THR A 487 1.33 38.12 4.76
C THR A 487 1.00 36.89 3.92
N SER A 488 0.86 37.08 2.61
CA SER A 488 0.82 35.91 1.70
C SER A 488 2.08 35.06 1.87
N PHE A 489 1.94 33.76 1.71
CA PHE A 489 3.01 32.78 1.98
C PHE A 489 2.98 31.71 0.91
N ALA A 490 4.15 31.26 0.47
CA ALA A 490 4.27 30.05 -0.34
C ALA A 490 5.53 29.28 0.03
N SER A 491 5.43 27.95 -0.03
CA SER A 491 6.56 27.05 0.14
C SER A 491 6.55 25.91 -0.87
N GLN A 492 7.74 25.38 -1.13
CA GLN A 492 7.93 24.11 -1.82
C GLN A 492 8.93 23.26 -1.07
N LYS A 493 8.60 21.98 -0.94
CA LYS A 493 9.46 20.95 -0.35
C LYS A 493 9.55 19.78 -1.32
N GLN A 494 10.78 19.37 -1.66
CA GLN A 494 11.07 18.18 -2.42
C GLN A 494 11.78 17.19 -1.51
N GLU A 495 11.28 15.97 -1.42
CA GLU A 495 11.88 14.86 -0.66
C GLU A 495 12.10 13.68 -1.59
N GLU A 496 13.27 13.08 -1.50
CA GLU A 496 13.67 11.88 -2.26
C GLU A 496 14.18 10.82 -1.29
N ASP A 497 13.55 9.68 -1.30
CA ASP A 497 13.92 8.49 -0.52
C ASP A 497 14.29 7.37 -1.48
N ASP A 498 15.52 6.87 -1.40
CA ASP A 498 16.00 5.73 -2.17
C ASP A 498 16.48 4.62 -1.25
N GLN A 499 15.95 3.42 -1.43
CA GLN A 499 16.45 2.21 -0.81
C GLN A 499 16.88 1.21 -1.87
N LYS A 500 18.13 0.79 -1.84
CA LYS A 500 18.69 -0.25 -2.73
C LYS A 500 19.08 -1.46 -1.92
N ASN A 501 18.63 -2.63 -2.37
CA ASN A 501 18.93 -3.89 -1.69
C ASN A 501 19.55 -4.88 -2.66
N ILE A 502 20.51 -5.64 -2.15
CA ILE A 502 21.03 -6.85 -2.79
C ILE A 502 20.93 -7.96 -1.74
N GLU A 503 20.26 -9.05 -2.09
CA GLU A 503 20.11 -10.21 -1.23
C GLU A 503 20.53 -11.47 -1.97
N TRP A 504 21.29 -12.31 -1.28
CA TRP A 504 21.61 -13.66 -1.73
C TRP A 504 21.15 -14.66 -0.69
N THR A 505 20.53 -15.74 -1.12
CA THR A 505 20.13 -16.85 -0.27
C THR A 505 20.45 -18.18 -0.92
N GLY A 506 20.94 -19.13 -0.12
CA GLY A 506 21.11 -20.54 -0.46
C GLY A 506 20.18 -21.39 0.40
N ASN A 507 19.42 -22.29 -0.22
CA ASN A 507 18.52 -23.21 0.45
C ASN A 507 18.91 -24.65 0.14
N TYR A 508 19.04 -25.47 1.19
CA TYR A 508 19.32 -26.90 1.09
C TYR A 508 18.31 -27.68 1.90
N SER A 509 17.68 -28.69 1.31
CA SER A 509 16.76 -29.62 1.99
C SER A 509 17.33 -31.03 1.99
N LEU A 510 17.19 -31.72 3.11
CA LEU A 510 17.64 -33.11 3.27
C LEU A 510 16.59 -33.90 4.03
N ASP A 511 16.09 -34.95 3.38
CA ASP A 511 15.13 -35.88 3.94
C ASP A 511 15.80 -37.24 4.17
N VAL A 512 15.85 -37.69 5.42
CA VAL A 512 16.42 -38.98 5.82
C VAL A 512 15.38 -39.72 6.67
N LYS A 513 14.64 -40.61 6.06
CA LYS A 513 13.51 -41.34 6.69
C LYS A 513 12.49 -40.35 7.27
N GLN A 514 12.38 -40.31 8.61
CA GLN A 514 11.45 -39.44 9.35
C GLN A 514 12.06 -38.09 9.74
N HIS A 515 13.32 -37.83 9.35
CA HIS A 515 14.05 -36.61 9.65
C HIS A 515 14.06 -35.70 8.44
N HIS A 516 13.52 -34.51 8.57
CA HIS A 516 13.48 -33.48 7.52
C HIS A 516 14.27 -32.26 7.97
N PHE A 517 15.28 -31.89 7.21
CA PHE A 517 16.15 -30.73 7.47
C PHE A 517 15.98 -29.73 6.35
N LYS A 518 15.76 -28.45 6.69
CA LYS A 518 15.80 -27.34 5.75
C LYS A 518 16.80 -26.29 6.27
N LEU A 519 17.87 -26.11 5.52
CA LEU A 519 18.95 -25.16 5.83
C LEU A 519 18.82 -23.95 4.91
N LEU A 520 18.95 -22.76 5.47
CA LEU A 520 19.02 -21.48 4.77
C LEU A 520 20.33 -20.79 5.20
N GLY A 521 21.09 -20.29 4.24
CA GLY A 521 22.16 -19.32 4.46
C GLY A 521 21.96 -18.11 3.58
N GLY A 522 22.34 -16.92 4.03
CA GLY A 522 22.13 -15.73 3.24
C GLY A 522 23.00 -14.53 3.62
N TYR A 523 23.04 -13.60 2.68
CA TYR A 523 23.69 -12.30 2.78
C TYR A 523 22.70 -11.23 2.32
N SER A 524 22.68 -10.08 2.98
CA SER A 524 21.93 -8.91 2.52
C SER A 524 22.73 -7.62 2.71
N PHE A 525 22.61 -6.73 1.74
CA PHE A 525 23.12 -5.37 1.80
C PHE A 525 21.97 -4.40 1.46
N THR A 526 21.79 -3.39 2.29
CA THR A 526 20.81 -2.31 2.08
C THR A 526 21.52 -0.97 2.18
N ALA A 527 21.30 -0.11 1.20
CA ALA A 527 21.71 1.29 1.22
C ALA A 527 20.48 2.20 1.19
N TYR A 528 20.42 3.13 2.13
CA TYR A 528 19.39 4.17 2.21
C TYR A 528 20.02 5.51 1.87
N ASN A 529 19.31 6.31 1.10
CA ASN A 529 19.68 7.68 0.78
C ASN A 529 18.44 8.56 0.84
N TYR A 530 18.50 9.63 1.62
CA TYR A 530 17.44 10.62 1.76
C TYR A 530 17.98 11.99 1.39
N LYS A 531 17.22 12.73 0.58
CA LYS A 531 17.49 14.11 0.23
C LYS A 531 16.24 14.94 0.43
N ARG A 532 16.44 16.15 0.90
CA ARG A 532 15.38 17.15 1.04
C ARG A 532 15.88 18.48 0.55
N PHE A 533 15.05 19.15 -0.22
CA PHE A 533 15.15 20.57 -0.53
C PHE A 533 13.86 21.25 -0.07
N TYR A 534 14.00 22.43 0.53
CA TYR A 534 12.88 23.25 0.97
C TYR A 534 13.16 24.71 0.67
N ALA A 535 12.16 25.42 0.16
CA ALA A 535 12.20 26.87 -0.02
C ALA A 535 10.85 27.47 0.32
N GLN A 536 10.87 28.66 0.94
CA GLN A 536 9.68 29.43 1.26
C GLN A 536 9.93 30.92 1.06
N ASN A 537 8.87 31.66 0.80
CA ASN A 537 8.91 33.12 0.82
C ASN A 537 7.53 33.69 1.19
N TYR A 538 7.50 34.97 1.43
CA TYR A 538 6.33 35.72 1.92
C TYR A 538 6.11 36.98 1.08
N ASP A 539 4.95 37.62 1.26
CA ASP A 539 4.56 38.89 0.71
C ASP A 539 4.68 38.97 -0.83
N PHE A 540 3.90 38.10 -1.49
CA PHE A 540 3.86 38.00 -2.94
C PHE A 540 3.03 39.13 -3.52
N PRO A 541 3.51 39.79 -4.62
CA PRO A 541 2.78 40.89 -5.28
C PRO A 541 1.48 40.38 -5.94
N PHE A 542 1.42 39.10 -6.30
CA PHE A 542 0.26 38.50 -6.96
C PHE A 542 0.02 37.08 -6.44
N ASP A 543 -1.19 36.80 -5.95
CA ASP A 543 -1.60 35.48 -5.47
C ASP A 543 -1.64 34.40 -6.58
N THR A 544 -1.71 34.82 -7.85
CA THR A 544 -1.70 33.92 -9.01
C THR A 544 -0.40 33.12 -9.17
N TYR A 545 0.70 33.60 -8.61
CA TYR A 545 1.98 32.89 -8.62
C TYR A 545 1.93 31.65 -7.75
N GLN A 546 1.19 31.69 -6.64
CA GLN A 546 1.19 30.63 -5.64
C GLN A 546 2.64 30.24 -5.29
N TRP A 547 2.96 28.97 -5.35
CA TRP A 547 4.31 28.43 -5.13
C TRP A 547 5.20 28.41 -6.40
N ASN A 548 4.68 28.83 -7.59
CA ASN A 548 5.43 28.65 -8.84
C ASN A 548 6.49 29.73 -9.09
N ASN A 549 6.52 30.80 -8.29
CA ASN A 549 7.53 31.86 -8.36
C ASN A 549 7.89 32.33 -6.94
N LEU A 550 8.60 31.51 -6.18
CA LEU A 550 9.04 31.88 -4.83
C LEU A 550 9.97 33.09 -4.81
N GLY A 551 10.76 33.32 -5.89
CA GLY A 551 11.66 34.46 -6.00
C GLY A 551 10.96 35.81 -6.06
N SER A 552 9.66 35.87 -6.37
CA SER A 552 8.90 37.12 -6.42
C SER A 552 8.39 37.60 -5.06
N GLY A 553 8.53 36.81 -4.01
CA GLY A 553 8.22 37.25 -2.66
C GLY A 553 9.17 38.38 -2.21
N LEU A 554 8.61 39.41 -1.62
CA LEU A 554 9.35 40.66 -1.28
C LEU A 554 10.10 40.56 0.06
N TYR A 555 9.96 39.44 0.78
CA TYR A 555 10.44 39.34 2.15
C TYR A 555 11.86 38.78 2.20
N ASN A 556 12.85 39.66 2.22
CA ASN A 556 14.27 39.33 2.31
C ASN A 556 14.87 39.75 3.65
N GLY A 557 14.47 39.09 4.74
CA GLY A 557 15.09 39.30 6.04
C GLY A 557 14.48 40.41 6.88
N GLY A 558 13.24 40.26 7.27
CA GLY A 558 12.55 41.20 8.12
C GLY A 558 12.85 41.11 9.61
N ALA A 559 12.28 42.06 10.37
CA ALA A 559 12.38 42.12 11.83
C ALA A 559 11.85 40.81 12.51
N ALA A 560 12.37 40.53 13.70
CA ALA A 560 11.95 39.36 14.48
C ALA A 560 10.43 39.31 14.66
N GLY A 561 9.82 38.20 14.26
CA GLY A 561 8.36 37.96 14.32
C GLY A 561 7.65 38.04 12.97
N GLN A 562 8.27 38.51 11.92
CA GLN A 562 7.75 38.42 10.55
C GLN A 562 8.38 37.23 9.83
N GLY A 563 7.60 36.56 8.97
CA GLY A 563 8.11 35.42 8.23
C GLY A 563 9.35 35.76 7.40
N GLN A 564 10.32 34.87 7.37
CA GLN A 564 11.55 35.06 6.60
C GLN A 564 11.58 34.11 5.41
N SER A 565 12.15 34.54 4.30
CA SER A 565 12.52 33.63 3.23
C SER A 565 13.53 32.61 3.76
N ALA A 566 13.34 31.36 3.45
CA ALA A 566 14.27 30.30 3.83
C ALA A 566 14.53 29.38 2.65
N VAL A 567 15.79 28.94 2.54
CA VAL A 567 16.21 27.88 1.62
C VAL A 567 17.01 26.88 2.44
N GLU A 568 16.59 25.64 2.43
CA GLU A 568 17.22 24.56 3.20
C GLU A 568 17.46 23.34 2.32
N SER A 569 18.55 22.65 2.55
CA SER A 569 18.78 21.34 1.96
C SER A 569 19.41 20.39 2.98
N THR A 570 19.06 19.12 2.86
CA THR A 570 19.60 18.07 3.73
C THR A 570 19.82 16.83 2.91
N GLN A 571 20.92 16.14 3.15
CA GLN A 571 21.18 14.81 2.64
C GLN A 571 21.70 13.94 3.77
N ASN A 572 21.15 12.74 3.88
CA ASN A 572 21.68 11.73 4.78
C ASN A 572 21.57 10.32 4.18
N SER A 573 22.45 9.43 4.64
CA SER A 573 22.52 8.06 4.15
C SER A 573 22.89 7.10 5.27
N SER A 574 22.46 5.85 5.10
CA SER A 574 22.91 4.77 5.96
C SER A 574 23.04 3.47 5.19
N LYS A 575 23.83 2.55 5.74
CA LYS A 575 24.09 1.22 5.15
C LYS A 575 23.91 0.15 6.20
N LEU A 576 23.38 -0.99 5.77
CA LEU A 576 23.13 -2.17 6.58
C LEU A 576 23.66 -3.40 5.85
N ILE A 577 24.45 -4.21 6.52
CA ILE A 577 25.02 -5.45 5.99
C ILE A 577 24.66 -6.58 6.94
N SER A 578 24.28 -7.74 6.41
CA SER A 578 23.92 -8.87 7.26
C SER A 578 24.32 -10.20 6.65
N PHE A 579 24.73 -11.12 7.54
CA PHE A 579 24.88 -12.55 7.28
C PHE A 579 23.89 -13.29 8.16
N PHE A 580 23.17 -14.26 7.60
CA PHE A 580 22.18 -14.97 8.37
C PHE A 580 22.08 -16.45 7.99
N GLY A 581 21.62 -17.25 8.93
CA GLY A 581 21.36 -18.66 8.72
C GLY A 581 20.17 -19.13 9.52
N ARG A 582 19.48 -20.15 9.02
CA ARG A 582 18.35 -20.82 9.69
C ARG A 582 18.39 -22.31 9.41
N LEU A 583 18.18 -23.08 10.46
CA LEU A 583 17.91 -24.51 10.42
C LEU A 583 16.47 -24.75 10.84
N ASN A 584 15.68 -25.39 9.99
CA ASN A 584 14.42 -25.99 10.37
C ASN A 584 14.59 -27.52 10.38
N TYR A 585 14.19 -28.14 11.45
CA TYR A 585 14.22 -29.58 11.62
C TYR A 585 12.84 -30.07 12.02
N ASP A 586 12.35 -31.09 11.34
CA ASP A 586 11.13 -31.81 11.64
C ASP A 586 11.41 -33.28 11.81
N PHE A 587 10.83 -33.85 12.86
CA PHE A 587 10.87 -35.29 13.10
C PHE A 587 9.47 -35.85 13.05
N ASN A 588 9.20 -36.72 12.08
CA ASN A 588 7.96 -37.47 11.90
C ASN A 588 6.70 -36.57 11.84
N ASN A 589 6.83 -35.33 11.37
CA ASN A 589 5.77 -34.33 11.39
C ASN A 589 5.15 -34.06 12.79
N ARG A 590 5.85 -34.46 13.87
CA ARG A 590 5.40 -34.32 15.26
C ARG A 590 6.20 -33.33 16.06
N TYR A 591 7.54 -33.36 15.95
CA TYR A 591 8.44 -32.51 16.70
C TYR A 591 9.18 -31.59 15.75
N ILE A 592 8.96 -30.30 15.88
CA ILE A 592 9.51 -29.30 14.99
C ILE A 592 10.44 -28.39 15.79
N PHE A 593 11.63 -28.14 15.27
CA PHE A 593 12.62 -27.26 15.87
C PHE A 593 13.16 -26.30 14.83
N THR A 594 13.31 -25.02 15.20
CA THR A 594 13.94 -24.00 14.35
C THR A 594 14.98 -23.25 15.14
N ALA A 595 16.18 -23.07 14.56
CA ALA A 595 17.21 -22.21 15.08
C ALA A 595 17.67 -21.23 13.99
N SER A 596 17.87 -19.97 14.35
CA SER A 596 18.40 -18.97 13.44
C SER A 596 19.38 -18.04 14.13
N LEU A 597 20.30 -17.52 13.33
CA LEU A 597 21.27 -16.50 13.75
C LEU A 597 21.39 -15.47 12.63
N ARG A 598 21.31 -14.19 13.00
CA ARG A 598 21.65 -13.07 12.12
C ARG A 598 22.77 -12.25 12.75
N HIS A 599 23.82 -12.03 11.99
CA HIS A 599 24.93 -11.14 12.29
C HIS A 599 24.81 -9.91 11.41
N GLU A 600 24.59 -8.74 12.02
CA GLU A 600 24.22 -7.53 11.29
C GLU A 600 25.06 -6.34 11.71
N GLY A 601 25.55 -5.55 10.73
CA GLY A 601 26.32 -4.34 10.92
C GLY A 601 25.63 -3.13 10.30
N SER A 602 25.54 -2.02 11.05
CA SER A 602 24.94 -0.77 10.59
C SER A 602 25.90 0.41 10.71
N SER A 603 25.84 1.30 9.70
CA SER A 603 26.61 2.54 9.72
C SER A 603 26.10 3.57 10.74
N LYS A 604 24.90 3.38 11.32
CA LYS A 604 24.32 4.30 12.30
C LYS A 604 24.98 4.25 13.67
N PHE A 605 25.60 3.10 14.01
CA PHE A 605 26.18 2.87 15.34
C PHE A 605 27.62 3.33 15.47
N GLY A 606 28.03 3.49 16.74
CA GLY A 606 29.40 3.83 17.10
C GLY A 606 30.41 2.76 16.69
N THR A 607 31.66 3.15 16.57
CA THR A 607 32.77 2.29 16.08
C THR A 607 32.85 0.99 16.85
N ASN A 608 32.60 1.02 18.18
CA ASN A 608 32.70 -0.11 19.07
C ASN A 608 31.53 -1.11 18.98
N ASN A 609 30.36 -0.68 18.43
CA ASN A 609 29.12 -1.46 18.47
C ASN A 609 28.40 -1.54 17.11
N LYS A 610 29.12 -1.42 15.98
CA LYS A 610 28.54 -1.48 14.64
C LYS A 610 27.84 -2.80 14.34
N TRP A 611 28.34 -3.90 14.94
CA TRP A 611 27.82 -5.23 14.70
C TRP A 611 27.01 -5.77 15.87
N GLY A 612 25.91 -6.47 15.56
CA GLY A 612 25.04 -7.14 16.51
C GLY A 612 24.74 -8.58 16.11
N ASN A 613 24.51 -9.44 17.11
CA ASN A 613 24.09 -10.82 16.92
C ASN A 613 22.65 -11.00 17.41
N PHE A 614 21.81 -11.61 16.60
CA PHE A 614 20.38 -11.80 16.84
C PHE A 614 20.03 -13.30 16.72
N PRO A 615 20.27 -14.09 17.79
CA PRO A 615 19.91 -15.49 17.82
C PRO A 615 18.43 -15.68 18.10
N ALA A 616 17.85 -16.77 17.55
CA ALA A 616 16.50 -17.18 17.89
C ALA A 616 16.35 -18.69 17.80
N VAL A 617 15.52 -19.24 18.66
CA VAL A 617 15.14 -20.66 18.68
C VAL A 617 13.66 -20.82 18.91
N SER A 618 13.06 -21.84 18.32
CA SER A 618 11.69 -22.21 18.57
C SER A 618 11.47 -23.71 18.47
N GLY A 619 10.52 -24.21 19.23
CA GLY A 619 10.09 -25.61 19.21
C GLY A 619 8.59 -25.73 19.12
N ALA A 620 8.11 -26.78 18.47
CA ALA A 620 6.69 -27.11 18.44
C ALA A 620 6.49 -28.62 18.55
N TRP A 621 5.46 -28.99 19.29
CA TRP A 621 4.99 -30.37 19.44
C TRP A 621 3.55 -30.45 18.89
N ARG A 622 3.36 -31.22 17.83
CA ARG A 622 2.05 -31.50 17.25
C ARG A 622 1.43 -32.67 17.98
N MET A 623 0.78 -32.38 19.11
CA MET A 623 0.15 -33.35 19.98
C MET A 623 -0.97 -34.13 19.26
N SER A 624 -1.66 -33.48 18.31
CA SER A 624 -2.69 -34.17 17.50
C SER A 624 -2.15 -35.30 16.63
N GLU A 625 -0.83 -35.36 16.40
CA GLU A 625 -0.20 -36.46 15.65
C GLU A 625 0.21 -37.66 16.53
N GLU A 626 0.07 -37.51 17.83
CA GLU A 626 0.34 -38.63 18.76
C GLU A 626 -0.82 -39.64 18.80
N ASP A 627 -0.48 -40.91 18.83
CA ASP A 627 -1.46 -41.98 18.75
C ASP A 627 -2.47 -41.90 19.90
N PHE A 628 -2.02 -41.56 21.14
CA PHE A 628 -2.90 -41.39 22.28
C PHE A 628 -3.91 -40.25 22.16
N ILE A 629 -3.63 -39.19 21.36
CA ILE A 629 -4.59 -38.12 21.08
C ILE A 629 -5.53 -38.55 19.96
N LYS A 630 -4.99 -39.13 18.87
CA LYS A 630 -5.82 -39.61 17.74
C LYS A 630 -6.88 -40.63 18.16
N GLU A 631 -6.51 -41.52 19.05
CA GLU A 631 -7.42 -42.56 19.54
C GLU A 631 -8.42 -42.03 20.57
N SER A 632 -7.97 -41.16 21.50
CA SER A 632 -8.82 -40.70 22.61
C SER A 632 -9.68 -39.48 22.24
N LEU A 633 -9.23 -38.63 21.31
CA LEU A 633 -9.85 -37.35 20.97
C LEU A 633 -9.94 -37.15 19.44
N PRO A 634 -10.62 -38.05 18.70
CA PRO A 634 -10.64 -38.04 17.22
C PRO A 634 -11.30 -36.79 16.61
N TRP A 635 -12.04 -36.01 17.41
CA TRP A 635 -12.65 -34.76 17.01
C TRP A 635 -11.68 -33.58 17.01
N ILE A 636 -10.45 -33.72 17.55
CA ILE A 636 -9.41 -32.70 17.52
C ILE A 636 -8.63 -32.86 16.22
N SER A 637 -8.84 -31.95 15.27
CA SER A 637 -8.14 -31.93 13.98
C SER A 637 -6.69 -31.45 14.10
N GLU A 638 -6.39 -30.46 14.97
CA GLU A 638 -5.04 -29.98 15.22
C GLU A 638 -4.89 -29.49 16.67
N LEU A 639 -3.90 -30.04 17.37
CA LEU A 639 -3.45 -29.58 18.68
C LEU A 639 -1.93 -29.45 18.67
N LYS A 640 -1.44 -28.21 18.84
CA LYS A 640 -0.02 -27.90 18.71
C LYS A 640 0.45 -26.99 19.84
N LEU A 641 1.40 -27.45 20.63
CA LEU A 641 2.10 -26.64 21.63
C LEU A 641 3.34 -26.02 20.98
N ARG A 642 3.60 -24.74 21.23
CA ARG A 642 4.74 -23.99 20.69
C ARG A 642 5.41 -23.17 21.79
N ALA A 643 6.75 -23.05 21.69
CA ALA A 643 7.51 -22.13 22.49
C ALA A 643 8.61 -21.52 21.63
N ASP A 644 8.84 -20.22 21.77
CA ASP A 644 9.92 -19.54 21.07
C ASP A 644 10.64 -18.51 21.94
N TYR A 645 11.93 -18.35 21.66
CA TYR A 645 12.82 -17.34 22.20
C TYR A 645 13.53 -16.66 21.05
N GLY A 646 13.56 -15.32 21.03
CA GLY A 646 14.27 -14.57 20.01
C GLY A 646 14.80 -13.24 20.53
N VAL A 647 16.01 -12.91 20.09
CA VAL A 647 16.64 -11.61 20.31
C VAL A 647 16.55 -10.82 19.02
N THR A 648 15.98 -9.63 19.08
CA THR A 648 15.92 -8.68 17.97
C THR A 648 16.58 -7.37 18.39
N GLY A 649 17.00 -6.57 17.40
CA GLY A 649 17.56 -5.24 17.63
C GLY A 649 16.65 -4.15 17.07
N ASN A 650 16.88 -2.90 17.47
CA ASN A 650 16.25 -1.75 16.86
C ASN A 650 17.31 -0.70 16.50
N GLN A 651 17.18 -0.11 15.29
CA GLN A 651 18.05 0.94 14.77
C GLN A 651 17.23 2.13 14.20
N ASP A 652 15.94 2.20 14.51
CA ASP A 652 15.06 3.23 13.96
C ASP A 652 15.22 4.55 14.73
N PHE A 653 16.37 5.19 14.52
CA PHE A 653 16.74 6.50 15.01
C PHE A 653 17.56 7.24 13.94
N GLY A 654 17.86 8.53 14.19
CA GLY A 654 18.57 9.41 13.25
C GLY A 654 19.93 8.89 12.80
N ASN A 655 20.37 9.31 11.62
CA ASN A 655 21.72 9.04 11.12
C ASN A 655 22.76 9.91 11.84
N TYR A 656 24.01 9.46 11.85
CA TYR A 656 25.21 10.20 12.31
C TYR A 656 25.24 10.55 13.80
N LEU A 657 24.34 10.00 14.65
CA LEU A 657 24.33 10.27 16.10
C LEU A 657 25.57 9.78 16.85
N SER A 658 26.37 8.92 16.23
CA SER A 658 27.66 8.47 16.78
C SER A 658 28.83 9.39 16.41
N LEU A 659 28.63 10.37 15.53
CA LEU A 659 29.68 11.23 14.99
C LEU A 659 29.66 12.61 15.67
N LEU A 660 30.85 13.25 15.71
CA LEU A 660 30.94 14.66 16.00
C LEU A 660 30.47 15.45 14.77
N LEU A 661 29.38 16.18 14.89
CA LEU A 661 28.86 17.05 13.86
C LEU A 661 29.17 18.51 14.22
N TYR A 662 29.43 19.32 13.19
CA TYR A 662 29.59 20.75 13.32
C TYR A 662 28.36 21.45 12.76
N GLY A 663 27.89 22.47 13.45
CA GLY A 663 26.77 23.30 13.05
C GLY A 663 27.07 24.78 13.26
N GLY A 664 26.17 25.65 12.78
CA GLY A 664 26.31 27.10 13.02
C GLY A 664 26.29 27.41 14.52
N ALA A 665 27.34 28.07 15.01
CA ALA A 665 27.54 28.42 16.43
C ALA A 665 27.39 29.96 16.66
N GLY A 666 26.65 30.65 15.79
CA GLY A 666 26.48 32.09 15.85
C GLY A 666 27.31 32.86 14.82
N TYR A 667 27.49 34.15 15.04
CA TYR A 667 28.23 35.04 14.13
C TYR A 667 29.35 35.71 14.90
N PHE A 668 30.51 35.77 14.26
CA PHE A 668 31.66 36.54 14.71
C PHE A 668 31.81 37.81 13.85
N PRO A 669 31.77 39.01 14.42
CA PRO A 669 31.97 40.24 13.67
C PRO A 669 33.47 40.43 13.36
N PHE A 670 33.79 40.43 12.09
CA PHE A 670 35.15 40.76 11.62
C PHE A 670 35.08 41.95 10.61
N ASN A 671 35.78 43.01 10.91
CA ASN A 671 35.73 44.28 10.12
C ASN A 671 34.28 44.77 9.89
N GLY A 672 33.41 44.68 10.89
CA GLY A 672 32.01 45.10 10.79
C GLY A 672 31.07 44.16 10.00
N VAL A 673 31.60 43.06 9.45
CA VAL A 673 30.81 42.04 8.75
C VAL A 673 30.61 40.84 9.65
N PRO A 674 29.36 40.38 9.83
CA PRO A 674 29.09 39.17 10.62
C PRO A 674 29.43 37.91 9.81
N TYR A 675 30.41 37.16 10.26
CA TYR A 675 30.76 35.83 9.70
C TYR A 675 30.14 34.72 10.55
N GLN A 676 29.49 33.80 9.90
CA GLN A 676 28.98 32.60 10.60
C GLN A 676 30.14 31.75 11.07
N VAL A 677 30.15 31.39 12.36
CA VAL A 677 31.10 30.46 12.94
C VAL A 677 30.45 29.11 13.14
N TYR A 678 31.28 28.06 13.08
CA TYR A 678 30.86 26.67 13.25
C TYR A 678 31.49 26.10 14.51
N GLY A 679 30.68 25.39 15.28
CA GLY A 679 31.09 24.70 16.48
C GLY A 679 30.50 23.28 16.54
N PRO A 680 30.90 22.49 17.54
CA PRO A 680 30.30 21.17 17.76
C PRO A 680 28.79 21.26 17.97
N ALA A 681 28.03 20.59 17.13
CA ALA A 681 26.57 20.49 17.19
C ALA A 681 26.11 19.19 17.84
N SER A 682 26.99 18.21 17.95
CA SER A 682 26.75 16.94 18.64
C SER A 682 28.02 16.44 19.33
N ASN A 683 27.89 15.54 20.28
CA ASN A 683 29.02 14.86 20.88
C ASN A 683 29.31 13.55 20.15
N ILE A 684 30.59 13.20 20.05
CA ILE A 684 30.99 11.88 19.57
C ILE A 684 30.51 10.80 20.56
N ASN A 685 29.90 9.74 20.05
CA ASN A 685 29.50 8.58 20.83
C ASN A 685 29.95 7.28 20.16
N PRO A 686 31.19 6.83 20.38
CA PRO A 686 31.72 5.59 19.80
C PRO A 686 31.02 4.34 20.34
N ASP A 687 30.33 4.46 21.48
CA ASP A 687 29.66 3.37 22.20
C ASP A 687 28.15 3.32 21.90
N LEU A 688 27.64 4.18 21.01
CA LEU A 688 26.24 4.12 20.54
C LEU A 688 25.97 2.71 19.99
N ARG A 689 24.99 2.02 20.58
CA ARG A 689 24.74 0.60 20.35
C ARG A 689 23.27 0.31 20.07
N TRP A 690 23.03 -0.90 19.65
CA TRP A 690 21.72 -1.48 19.39
C TRP A 690 20.83 -1.49 20.63
N GLU A 691 19.57 -1.08 20.46
CA GLU A 691 18.51 -1.43 21.40
C GLU A 691 18.18 -2.91 21.18
N LYS A 692 18.14 -3.70 22.25
CA LYS A 692 17.87 -5.14 22.18
C LYS A 692 16.51 -5.44 22.79
N SER A 693 15.69 -6.18 22.06
CA SER A 693 14.44 -6.73 22.55
C SER A 693 14.55 -8.25 22.65
N ILE A 694 14.17 -8.81 23.81
CA ILE A 694 14.13 -10.23 24.07
C ILE A 694 12.67 -10.64 24.16
N ASN A 695 12.26 -11.58 23.32
CA ASN A 695 10.89 -12.03 23.20
C ASN A 695 10.76 -13.51 23.53
N PHE A 696 9.77 -13.85 24.33
CA PHE A 696 9.34 -15.22 24.65
C PHE A 696 7.86 -15.41 24.25
N ASN A 697 7.53 -16.53 23.72
CA ASN A 697 6.14 -16.93 23.45
C ASN A 697 5.87 -18.34 23.96
#